data_6ad17c9d37a7d015b4918fbb91c008af
#
_entry.id   6ad17c9d37a7d015b4918fbb91c008af
#
_cell.length_a   1.000
_cell.length_b   1.000
_cell.length_c   1.000
_cell.angle_alpha   90.00
_cell.angle_beta   90.00
_cell.angle_gamma   90.00
#
_symmetry.space_group_name_H-M   'P 1'
#
loop_
_entity.id
_entity.type
_entity.pdbx_description
1 polymer ?
#
loop_
_entity_poly.entity_id
_entity_poly.type
_entity_poly.pdbx_seq_one_letter_code
_entity_poly.pdbx_strand_id
1 'polypeptide(L)'
;MVRKGFLGALLAWTLFEGAFAHGWLDLRFHDSVSGKALAVEVVLTEQATGQTYAFQSQPDGRVQALLPEGDYVLYATSAGYSAVGITLAVRPDMPPYRFYLDPLTPPREADWRYLWSLRQPNQMIVVGFVTDEQTGQPLQGVQVRVQNHAGITETDANGMFLLRFPVRDLQGKVQPYATLVLEKAGYRTLLLEQVALWSAGDWIYRLTMTAGSGEEARDMRSPRHRTNTPKQSCDDCDTPQPEPLSEMPAAIGDEFSPAAPAPIVLPKYIRVGRNCTSRTNCPGGVEVYTIDTYCKGVITSEWYACWGNVRFGNENPPAGMESLKAGAVAVRSYGVSFVYSPINDSYDICDSTACQVFTGNQTSNGNAAVDATTRYVLLTRVGNIARSEYSAENNNAGCGDGYSGTGSSWPCIYDPVCAGFSTNGHGRGMCQWGSARWATGRRLSSSQACSNSAPLHGYGTKNWQQILSHYYTPGGYQLVQGAVAAVQNLSVSPNPVRTGVQATLGYTISATHDFQVMLGASIRLGAGAWISDPSRDLKVSLVEGVNNRSRFFLVPNDAAAGAYDVLTALWFDRNNSNTINAGDFVVDDRLFAGAMQVRRSTTLSAPAVSGRRGQSITLQATLRQTLDNAPLAGRTLTFKVNGIVVGATLTNSAGTASLPYTIPLNLPLGNQTLRVEFDGDSTYAASFVNSTLTVNPVRVQGQVTLEGVANPAGISVRFTLQQGSAQETVNLTLGAGGNYALETALAGAATVRVSTPNGVWLCQQAAATLSDLTTLNFALKAGDLNQDGAIDDADLLTVLFAFGSSDLRADVNRDGVVDDADLLVVLFNFGTEC
;
A
#
# COMPACT_ATOMS: atom_id res chain seq x y z
N MET A 1 11.24 14.13 -48.20
CA MET A 1 12.15 13.10 -47.70
C MET A 1 12.42 13.51 -46.26
N VAL A 2 11.90 12.87 -45.28
CA VAL A 2 11.87 11.57 -44.72
C VAL A 2 10.57 11.37 -43.91
N ARG A 3 9.71 10.52 -44.38
CA ARG A 3 8.67 9.85 -43.57
C ARG A 3 9.04 8.37 -43.59
N LYS A 4 9.48 7.81 -42.48
CA LYS A 4 9.47 6.37 -42.19
C LYS A 4 9.99 6.16 -40.77
N GLY A 5 9.15 5.57 -39.90
CA GLY A 5 9.60 5.04 -38.64
C GLY A 5 8.55 5.01 -37.54
N PHE A 6 7.34 4.54 -37.80
CA PHE A 6 6.43 4.05 -36.77
C PHE A 6 5.47 3.01 -37.39
N LEU A 7 6.04 1.88 -37.79
CA LEU A 7 5.27 0.70 -38.21
C LEU A 7 6.16 -0.51 -37.94
N GLY A 8 6.27 -0.90 -36.71
CA GLY A 8 7.14 -2.00 -36.32
C GLY A 8 6.88 -2.59 -34.94
N ALA A 9 5.62 -2.66 -34.51
CA ALA A 9 5.26 -3.45 -33.33
C ALA A 9 3.82 -3.97 -33.41
N LEU A 10 3.41 -4.40 -34.61
CA LEU A 10 2.05 -4.95 -34.83
C LEU A 10 2.11 -6.25 -35.62
N LEU A 11 2.96 -7.19 -35.25
CA LEU A 11 2.95 -8.55 -35.81
C LEU A 11 3.75 -9.52 -34.94
N ALA A 12 3.21 -9.92 -33.83
CA ALA A 12 3.52 -11.21 -33.17
C ALA A 12 2.55 -11.47 -31.99
N TRP A 13 1.24 -11.44 -32.26
CA TRP A 13 0.26 -11.99 -31.31
C TRP A 13 -0.92 -12.56 -32.09
N THR A 14 -0.68 -13.63 -32.77
CA THR A 14 -1.75 -14.50 -33.23
C THR A 14 -1.41 -15.91 -32.74
N LEU A 15 -2.20 -16.36 -31.77
CA LEU A 15 -2.61 -17.74 -31.51
C LEU A 15 -2.90 -17.93 -29.99
N PHE A 16 -4.01 -17.34 -29.55
CA PHE A 16 -4.93 -17.91 -28.54
C PHE A 16 -6.12 -16.94 -28.43
N GLU A 17 -7.06 -17.05 -29.37
CA GLU A 17 -8.28 -16.27 -29.38
C GLU A 17 -9.42 -17.04 -28.70
N GLY A 18 -9.66 -16.71 -27.42
CA GLY A 18 -11.03 -16.42 -27.00
C GLY A 18 -11.28 -14.96 -27.34
N ALA A 19 -12.25 -14.67 -28.22
CA ALA A 19 -12.55 -13.30 -28.66
C ALA A 19 -13.04 -12.46 -27.49
N PHE A 20 -12.13 -11.81 -26.74
CA PHE A 20 -12.51 -10.76 -25.81
C PHE A 20 -12.73 -9.48 -26.61
N ALA A 21 -13.91 -8.88 -26.45
CA ALA A 21 -14.12 -7.53 -26.94
C ALA A 21 -13.15 -6.58 -26.21
N HIS A 22 -12.69 -5.53 -26.90
CA HIS A 22 -11.75 -4.56 -26.33
C HIS A 22 -12.39 -3.16 -26.32
N GLY A 23 -12.18 -2.43 -25.24
CA GLY A 23 -12.58 -1.05 -25.10
C GLY A 23 -11.39 -0.10 -25.23
N TRP A 24 -11.62 1.05 -25.87
CA TRP A 24 -10.64 2.12 -25.95
C TRP A 24 -10.76 3.03 -24.72
N LEU A 25 -9.69 3.14 -23.95
CA LEU A 25 -9.61 3.95 -22.74
C LEU A 25 -8.84 5.24 -23.02
N ASP A 26 -9.44 6.40 -22.71
CA ASP A 26 -8.82 7.72 -22.77
C ASP A 26 -8.96 8.40 -21.40
N LEU A 27 -7.86 8.51 -20.67
CA LEU A 27 -7.80 9.13 -19.34
C LEU A 27 -7.01 10.42 -19.42
N ARG A 28 -7.44 11.46 -18.69
CA ARG A 28 -6.76 12.73 -18.56
C ARG A 28 -6.68 13.16 -17.11
N PHE A 29 -5.50 13.58 -16.67
CA PHE A 29 -5.23 13.92 -15.29
C PHE A 29 -4.82 15.39 -15.15
N HIS A 30 -5.44 16.07 -14.19
CA HIS A 30 -5.25 17.50 -13.96
C HIS A 30 -5.13 17.81 -12.47
N ASP A 31 -4.42 18.88 -12.16
CA ASP A 31 -4.42 19.52 -10.84
C ASP A 31 -5.82 20.08 -10.54
N SER A 32 -6.39 19.78 -9.39
CA SER A 32 -7.76 20.20 -9.04
C SER A 32 -7.88 21.69 -8.78
N VAL A 33 -6.79 22.39 -8.48
CA VAL A 33 -6.77 23.83 -8.20
C VAL A 33 -6.50 24.62 -9.49
N SER A 34 -5.41 24.30 -10.19
CA SER A 34 -4.95 25.07 -11.34
C SER A 34 -5.53 24.60 -12.67
N GLY A 35 -6.02 23.37 -12.76
CA GLY A 35 -6.42 22.73 -14.01
C GLY A 35 -5.23 22.28 -14.88
N LYS A 36 -3.99 22.47 -14.41
CA LYS A 36 -2.76 22.05 -15.12
C LYS A 36 -2.76 20.54 -15.33
N ALA A 37 -2.33 20.12 -16.52
CA ALA A 37 -2.11 18.71 -16.80
C ALA A 37 -1.03 18.13 -15.89
N LEU A 38 -1.27 16.93 -15.35
CA LEU A 38 -0.38 16.25 -14.43
C LEU A 38 0.23 15.02 -15.08
N ALA A 39 1.55 14.88 -14.94
CA ALA A 39 2.21 13.62 -15.18
C ALA A 39 1.83 12.66 -14.04
N VAL A 40 1.23 11.54 -14.40
CA VAL A 40 0.75 10.53 -13.45
C VAL A 40 1.20 9.15 -13.87
N GLU A 41 1.27 8.27 -12.89
CA GLU A 41 1.40 6.85 -13.09
C GLU A 41 0.06 6.21 -12.79
N VAL A 42 -0.42 5.41 -13.74
CA VAL A 42 -1.73 4.78 -13.70
C VAL A 42 -1.58 3.28 -13.73
N VAL A 43 -2.26 2.61 -12.83
CA VAL A 43 -2.41 1.16 -12.86
C VAL A 43 -3.87 0.80 -12.87
N LEU A 44 -4.20 -0.09 -13.79
CA LEU A 44 -5.52 -0.69 -13.94
C LEU A 44 -5.40 -2.17 -13.60
N THR A 45 -6.18 -2.62 -12.63
CA THR A 45 -6.27 -4.04 -12.28
C THR A 45 -7.64 -4.55 -12.68
N GLU A 46 -7.68 -5.51 -13.60
CA GLU A 46 -8.92 -6.18 -13.97
C GLU A 46 -9.42 -7.04 -12.80
N GLN A 47 -10.66 -6.83 -12.39
CA GLN A 47 -11.18 -7.47 -11.18
C GLN A 47 -11.43 -8.97 -11.33
N ALA A 48 -11.82 -9.41 -12.54
CA ALA A 48 -12.11 -10.81 -12.79
C ALA A 48 -10.87 -11.70 -12.81
N THR A 49 -9.75 -11.20 -13.34
CA THR A 49 -8.52 -11.98 -13.53
C THR A 49 -7.38 -11.59 -12.62
N GLY A 50 -7.43 -10.38 -12.01
CA GLY A 50 -6.33 -9.78 -11.28
C GLY A 50 -5.19 -9.28 -12.18
N GLN A 51 -5.37 -9.33 -13.52
CA GLN A 51 -4.40 -8.84 -14.47
C GLN A 51 -4.17 -7.34 -14.31
N THR A 52 -2.92 -6.94 -14.31
CA THR A 52 -2.51 -5.54 -14.06
C THR A 52 -1.92 -4.93 -15.32
N TYR A 53 -2.32 -3.70 -15.62
CA TYR A 53 -1.83 -2.90 -16.73
C TYR A 53 -1.30 -1.58 -16.17
N ALA A 54 -0.06 -1.24 -16.47
CA ALA A 54 0.58 -0.03 -15.98
C ALA A 54 0.91 0.92 -17.11
N PHE A 55 0.66 2.20 -16.87
CA PHE A 55 0.89 3.27 -17.83
C PHE A 55 1.51 4.47 -17.14
N GLN A 56 2.34 5.21 -17.88
CA GLN A 56 2.69 6.58 -17.55
C GLN A 56 1.94 7.50 -18.48
N SER A 57 1.40 8.60 -17.96
CA SER A 57 0.76 9.60 -18.81
C SER A 57 1.78 10.30 -19.72
N GLN A 58 1.30 10.78 -20.84
CA GLN A 58 2.03 11.76 -21.65
C GLN A 58 2.20 13.08 -20.86
N PRO A 59 3.07 14.00 -21.28
CA PRO A 59 3.25 15.30 -20.60
C PRO A 59 1.99 16.16 -20.48
N ASP A 60 0.99 15.90 -21.33
CA ASP A 60 -0.33 16.53 -21.31
C ASP A 60 -1.31 15.84 -20.33
N GLY A 61 -0.83 14.95 -19.49
CA GLY A 61 -1.65 14.21 -18.51
C GLY A 61 -2.49 13.09 -19.11
N ARG A 62 -2.28 12.71 -20.38
CA ARG A 62 -3.13 11.77 -21.10
C ARG A 62 -2.58 10.36 -21.06
N VAL A 63 -3.45 9.38 -20.81
CA VAL A 63 -3.20 7.95 -20.98
C VAL A 63 -4.22 7.39 -21.93
N GLN A 64 -3.75 6.69 -22.98
CA GLN A 64 -4.61 6.00 -23.95
C GLN A 64 -4.21 4.55 -24.05
N ALA A 65 -5.16 3.64 -23.95
CA ALA A 65 -4.94 2.20 -24.01
C ALA A 65 -6.14 1.47 -24.62
N LEU A 66 -5.86 0.36 -25.27
CA LEU A 66 -6.85 -0.61 -25.70
C LEU A 66 -6.79 -1.79 -24.72
N LEU A 67 -7.85 -2.01 -23.96
CA LEU A 67 -7.91 -3.05 -22.92
C LEU A 67 -9.08 -3.99 -23.17
N PRO A 68 -9.01 -5.26 -22.67
CA PRO A 68 -10.18 -6.14 -22.64
C PRO A 68 -11.38 -5.48 -21.97
N GLU A 69 -12.58 -5.77 -22.42
CA GLU A 69 -13.78 -5.35 -21.71
C GLU A 69 -13.83 -5.99 -20.33
N GLY A 70 -14.10 -5.20 -19.32
CA GLY A 70 -14.12 -5.67 -17.93
C GLY A 70 -14.32 -4.54 -16.94
N ASP A 71 -14.39 -4.90 -15.69
CA ASP A 71 -14.40 -3.99 -14.56
C ASP A 71 -12.98 -3.90 -13.99
N TYR A 72 -12.48 -2.68 -13.87
CA TYR A 72 -11.12 -2.38 -13.45
C TYR A 72 -11.08 -1.52 -12.19
N VAL A 73 -10.13 -1.79 -11.32
CA VAL A 73 -9.71 -0.84 -10.29
C VAL A 73 -8.58 0.00 -10.86
N LEU A 74 -8.82 1.31 -10.96
CA LEU A 74 -7.83 2.29 -11.36
C LEU A 74 -7.15 2.86 -10.10
N TYR A 75 -5.83 2.89 -10.11
CA TYR A 75 -5.03 3.71 -9.20
C TYR A 75 -4.17 4.67 -10.01
N ALA A 76 -4.23 5.95 -9.66
CA ALA A 76 -3.39 6.97 -10.26
C ALA A 76 -2.66 7.77 -9.18
N THR A 77 -1.38 8.01 -9.39
CA THR A 77 -0.55 8.77 -8.46
C THR A 77 0.31 9.79 -9.19
N SER A 78 0.52 10.91 -8.54
CA SER A 78 1.47 11.95 -8.95
C SER A 78 2.18 12.48 -7.71
N ALA A 79 3.47 12.82 -7.84
CA ALA A 79 4.24 13.36 -6.73
C ALA A 79 3.62 14.68 -6.22
N GLY A 80 3.34 14.76 -4.93
CA GLY A 80 2.75 15.94 -4.29
C GLY A 80 1.22 16.03 -4.37
N TYR A 81 0.54 14.99 -4.85
CA TYR A 81 -0.92 14.93 -4.98
C TYR A 81 -1.50 13.74 -4.24
N SER A 82 -2.79 13.86 -3.87
CA SER A 82 -3.55 12.72 -3.35
C SER A 82 -3.74 11.67 -4.44
N ALA A 83 -3.58 10.40 -4.08
CA ALA A 83 -3.85 9.30 -5.00
C ALA A 83 -5.34 9.23 -5.36
N VAL A 84 -5.65 8.78 -6.57
CA VAL A 84 -7.02 8.46 -7.00
C VAL A 84 -7.16 6.95 -7.08
N GLY A 85 -8.13 6.39 -6.33
CA GLY A 85 -8.51 4.99 -6.41
C GLY A 85 -10.00 4.88 -6.74
N ILE A 86 -10.34 4.38 -7.92
CA ILE A 86 -11.73 4.27 -8.36
C ILE A 86 -11.94 3.02 -9.20
N THR A 87 -13.15 2.47 -9.16
CA THR A 87 -13.57 1.44 -10.11
C THR A 87 -14.12 2.07 -11.38
N LEU A 88 -13.76 1.51 -12.52
CA LEU A 88 -14.31 1.90 -13.81
C LEU A 88 -14.55 0.65 -14.68
N ALA A 89 -15.58 0.73 -15.51
CA ALA A 89 -15.85 -0.29 -16.51
C ALA A 89 -15.17 0.08 -17.83
N VAL A 90 -14.47 -0.85 -18.45
CA VAL A 90 -13.95 -0.68 -19.82
C VAL A 90 -14.92 -1.35 -20.78
N ARG A 91 -15.49 -0.58 -21.70
CA ARG A 91 -16.47 -0.98 -22.73
C ARG A 91 -16.07 -0.37 -24.08
N PRO A 92 -16.60 -0.84 -25.23
CA PRO A 92 -16.19 -0.37 -26.56
C PRO A 92 -16.36 1.14 -26.78
N ASP A 93 -17.43 1.73 -26.33
CA ASP A 93 -17.85 3.10 -26.62
C ASP A 93 -17.74 4.01 -25.39
N MET A 94 -16.67 3.91 -24.61
CA MET A 94 -16.51 4.72 -23.41
C MET A 94 -16.16 6.18 -23.73
N PRO A 95 -16.79 7.15 -23.04
CA PRO A 95 -16.37 8.53 -23.10
C PRO A 95 -14.99 8.70 -22.43
N PRO A 96 -14.21 9.73 -22.81
CA PRO A 96 -12.97 10.02 -22.13
C PRO A 96 -13.23 10.38 -20.66
N TYR A 97 -12.38 9.87 -19.77
CA TYR A 97 -12.42 10.21 -18.35
C TYR A 97 -11.44 11.34 -18.04
N ARG A 98 -11.87 12.27 -17.18
CA ARG A 98 -11.02 13.34 -16.67
C ARG A 98 -10.96 13.27 -15.14
N PHE A 99 -9.73 13.24 -14.61
CA PHE A 99 -9.46 13.14 -13.18
C PHE A 99 -8.83 14.41 -12.67
N TYR A 100 -9.25 14.86 -11.50
CA TYR A 100 -8.68 16.01 -10.81
C TYR A 100 -8.09 15.56 -9.48
N LEU A 101 -6.76 15.64 -9.36
CA LEU A 101 -6.03 15.27 -8.18
C LEU A 101 -5.83 16.49 -7.29
N ASP A 102 -6.14 16.33 -6.00
CA ASP A 102 -5.94 17.39 -5.02
C ASP A 102 -4.46 17.45 -4.61
N PRO A 103 -3.80 18.63 -4.68
CA PRO A 103 -2.45 18.77 -4.16
C PRO A 103 -2.42 18.54 -2.65
N LEU A 104 -1.42 17.81 -2.16
CA LEU A 104 -1.22 17.56 -0.73
C LEU A 104 -0.94 18.86 0.03
N THR A 105 -0.34 19.83 -0.67
CA THR A 105 -0.12 21.19 -0.17
C THR A 105 -0.70 22.16 -1.21
N PRO A 106 -1.97 22.60 -1.08
CA PRO A 106 -2.55 23.53 -2.01
C PRO A 106 -1.76 24.86 -2.02
N PRO A 107 -1.64 25.52 -3.19
CA PRO A 107 -1.02 26.83 -3.26
C PRO A 107 -1.72 27.78 -2.30
N ARG A 108 -0.95 28.63 -1.62
CA ARG A 108 -1.49 29.63 -0.68
C ARG A 108 -2.52 30.54 -1.33
N GLU A 109 -2.32 30.84 -2.59
CA GLU A 109 -3.18 31.68 -3.43
C GLU A 109 -4.53 31.02 -3.75
N ALA A 110 -4.65 29.69 -3.56
CA ALA A 110 -5.92 28.97 -3.65
C ALA A 110 -6.62 28.81 -2.28
N ASP A 111 -5.98 29.23 -1.20
CA ASP A 111 -6.61 29.22 0.13
C ASP A 111 -7.51 30.45 0.30
N TRP A 112 -8.82 30.22 0.45
CA TRP A 112 -9.81 31.28 0.66
C TRP A 112 -9.48 32.14 1.88
N ARG A 113 -8.85 31.60 2.94
CA ARG A 113 -8.48 32.35 4.15
C ARG A 113 -7.40 33.38 3.84
N TYR A 114 -6.43 32.98 3.01
CA TYR A 114 -5.39 33.89 2.53
C TYR A 114 -5.98 34.96 1.61
N LEU A 115 -6.80 34.59 0.63
CA LEU A 115 -7.47 35.56 -0.27
C LEU A 115 -8.37 36.52 0.52
N TRP A 116 -9.08 36.01 1.51
CA TRP A 116 -9.89 36.84 2.41
C TRP A 116 -9.04 37.87 3.16
N SER A 117 -7.82 37.52 3.60
CA SER A 117 -6.90 38.41 4.30
C SER A 117 -6.34 39.53 3.40
N LEU A 118 -6.32 39.32 2.09
CA LEU A 118 -5.81 40.30 1.11
C LEU A 118 -6.82 41.38 0.72
N ARG A 119 -8.07 41.28 1.16
CA ARG A 119 -9.13 42.23 0.77
C ARG A 119 -8.89 43.61 1.34
N GLN A 120 -9.25 44.60 0.52
CA GLN A 120 -9.28 45.98 0.91
C GLN A 120 -10.70 46.54 0.73
N PRO A 121 -11.11 47.53 1.51
CA PRO A 121 -12.39 48.17 1.31
C PRO A 121 -12.51 48.72 -0.12
N ASN A 122 -13.68 48.54 -0.75
CA ASN A 122 -13.99 49.00 -2.12
C ASN A 122 -13.15 48.38 -3.25
N GLN A 123 -12.45 47.27 -2.98
CA GLN A 123 -11.74 46.46 -4.00
C GLN A 123 -12.34 45.07 -4.11
N MET A 124 -12.27 44.54 -5.33
CA MET A 124 -12.57 43.16 -5.69
C MET A 124 -11.27 42.42 -5.97
N ILE A 125 -11.26 41.12 -5.66
CA ILE A 125 -10.17 40.22 -6.02
C ILE A 125 -10.74 39.06 -6.82
N VAL A 126 -10.11 38.75 -7.95
CA VAL A 126 -10.36 37.56 -8.75
C VAL A 126 -9.06 36.82 -8.94
N VAL A 127 -9.08 35.52 -8.69
CA VAL A 127 -7.94 34.62 -8.89
C VAL A 127 -8.32 33.56 -9.90
N GLY A 128 -7.43 33.25 -10.81
CA GLY A 128 -7.65 32.16 -11.75
C GLY A 128 -6.35 31.54 -12.24
N PHE A 129 -6.49 30.38 -12.82
CA PHE A 129 -5.45 29.61 -13.48
C PHE A 129 -5.85 29.41 -14.94
N VAL A 130 -4.98 29.75 -15.87
CA VAL A 130 -5.24 29.65 -17.30
C VAL A 130 -4.34 28.59 -17.92
N THR A 131 -4.95 27.61 -18.58
CA THR A 131 -4.24 26.56 -19.29
C THR A 131 -4.63 26.51 -20.77
N ASP A 132 -3.76 25.93 -21.57
CA ASP A 132 -4.06 25.61 -22.97
C ASP A 132 -5.08 24.45 -23.03
N GLU A 133 -6.12 24.59 -23.83
CA GLU A 133 -7.22 23.61 -23.91
C GLU A 133 -6.77 22.23 -24.44
N GLN A 134 -5.80 22.21 -25.36
CA GLN A 134 -5.35 20.96 -25.98
C GLN A 134 -4.30 20.24 -25.14
N THR A 135 -3.34 21.00 -24.58
CA THR A 135 -2.18 20.43 -23.89
C THR A 135 -2.34 20.40 -22.38
N GLY A 136 -3.30 21.16 -21.83
CA GLY A 136 -3.47 21.31 -20.38
C GLY A 136 -2.29 22.03 -19.69
N GLN A 137 -1.35 22.59 -20.46
CA GLN A 137 -0.20 23.31 -19.91
C GLN A 137 -0.56 24.73 -19.50
N PRO A 138 0.04 25.27 -18.43
CA PRO A 138 -0.23 26.63 -17.99
C PRO A 138 0.20 27.64 -19.04
N LEU A 139 -0.60 28.67 -19.20
CA LEU A 139 -0.34 29.78 -20.12
C LEU A 139 0.18 30.98 -19.36
N GLN A 140 1.47 31.29 -19.52
CA GLN A 140 2.11 32.50 -19.00
C GLN A 140 1.84 33.68 -19.90
N GLY A 141 1.71 34.88 -19.31
CA GLY A 141 1.59 36.14 -20.06
C GLY A 141 0.21 36.31 -20.75
N VAL A 142 -0.84 35.71 -20.22
CA VAL A 142 -2.21 36.03 -20.60
C VAL A 142 -2.60 37.33 -19.91
N GLN A 143 -2.98 38.32 -20.66
CA GLN A 143 -3.52 39.56 -20.11
C GLN A 143 -4.95 39.38 -19.66
N VAL A 144 -5.24 39.75 -18.42
CA VAL A 144 -6.56 39.64 -17.81
C VAL A 144 -7.03 40.99 -17.35
N ARG A 145 -8.19 41.41 -17.82
CA ARG A 145 -8.80 42.70 -17.46
C ARG A 145 -10.32 42.57 -17.24
N VAL A 146 -10.88 43.50 -16.51
CA VAL A 146 -12.33 43.62 -16.34
C VAL A 146 -12.84 44.71 -17.30
N GLN A 147 -13.83 44.36 -18.12
CA GLN A 147 -14.43 45.32 -19.06
C GLN A 147 -15.10 46.48 -18.28
N ASN A 148 -14.83 47.73 -18.69
CA ASN A 148 -15.34 48.94 -18.06
C ASN A 148 -14.88 49.19 -16.61
N HIS A 149 -13.83 48.50 -16.15
CA HIS A 149 -13.19 48.75 -14.84
C HIS A 149 -11.70 49.03 -15.00
N ALA A 150 -11.14 49.73 -14.02
CA ALA A 150 -9.70 49.88 -13.95
C ALA A 150 -9.10 48.64 -13.28
N GLY A 151 -8.16 48.00 -13.93
CA GLY A 151 -7.44 46.86 -13.46
C GLY A 151 -7.07 45.90 -14.58
N ILE A 152 -5.80 45.56 -14.61
CA ILE A 152 -5.21 44.60 -15.55
C ILE A 152 -4.12 43.85 -14.80
N THR A 153 -3.98 42.59 -15.14
CA THR A 153 -2.91 41.70 -14.63
C THR A 153 -2.48 40.75 -15.75
N GLU A 154 -1.41 40.00 -15.51
CA GLU A 154 -0.95 38.96 -16.43
C GLU A 154 -0.76 37.64 -15.64
N THR A 155 -0.92 36.53 -16.34
CA THR A 155 -0.66 35.22 -15.76
C THR A 155 0.84 34.97 -15.59
N ASP A 156 1.23 34.38 -14.48
CA ASP A 156 2.60 33.94 -14.18
C ASP A 156 2.98 32.64 -14.93
N ALA A 157 4.17 32.07 -14.62
CA ALA A 157 4.66 30.83 -15.23
C ALA A 157 3.78 29.59 -14.90
N ASN A 158 2.95 29.66 -13.88
CA ASN A 158 1.99 28.62 -13.52
C ASN A 158 0.60 28.87 -14.13
N GLY A 159 0.48 29.87 -14.99
CA GLY A 159 -0.79 30.30 -15.56
C GLY A 159 -1.71 31.01 -14.54
N MET A 160 -1.21 31.35 -13.38
CA MET A 160 -1.98 31.98 -12.31
C MET A 160 -2.04 33.49 -12.49
N PHE A 161 -3.22 34.08 -12.27
CA PHE A 161 -3.40 35.51 -12.12
C PHE A 161 -4.12 35.87 -10.83
N LEU A 162 -3.78 37.03 -10.30
CA LEU A 162 -4.51 37.70 -9.23
C LEU A 162 -4.87 39.09 -9.74
N LEU A 163 -6.15 39.33 -10.00
CA LEU A 163 -6.67 40.59 -10.50
C LEU A 163 -7.36 41.36 -9.37
N ARG A 164 -6.92 42.61 -9.13
CA ARG A 164 -7.55 43.56 -8.20
C ARG A 164 -8.14 44.71 -8.97
N PHE A 165 -9.36 45.08 -8.67
CA PHE A 165 -10.01 46.20 -9.35
C PHE A 165 -11.05 46.86 -8.41
N PRO A 166 -11.41 48.15 -8.64
CA PRO A 166 -12.41 48.83 -7.85
C PRO A 166 -13.80 48.22 -7.96
N VAL A 167 -14.60 48.22 -6.90
CA VAL A 167 -16.01 47.81 -6.92
C VAL A 167 -16.84 48.64 -7.91
N ARG A 168 -16.45 49.91 -8.12
CA ARG A 168 -17.13 50.80 -9.10
C ARG A 168 -16.49 50.69 -10.45
N ASP A 169 -17.36 50.68 -11.49
CA ASP A 169 -16.94 50.78 -12.88
C ASP A 169 -16.34 52.17 -13.20
N LEU A 170 -15.86 52.36 -14.44
CA LEU A 170 -15.29 53.64 -14.90
C LEU A 170 -16.33 54.77 -14.93
N GLN A 171 -17.60 54.44 -14.85
CA GLN A 171 -18.73 55.37 -14.74
C GLN A 171 -19.14 55.65 -13.29
N GLY A 172 -18.43 55.09 -12.31
CA GLY A 172 -18.70 55.25 -10.88
C GLY A 172 -19.86 54.40 -10.35
N LYS A 173 -20.43 53.48 -11.15
CA LYS A 173 -21.54 52.59 -10.75
C LYS A 173 -21.02 51.29 -10.20
N VAL A 174 -21.72 50.75 -9.21
CA VAL A 174 -21.52 49.39 -8.75
C VAL A 174 -22.33 48.47 -9.64
N GLN A 175 -21.63 47.55 -10.32
CA GLN A 175 -22.27 46.55 -11.17
C GLN A 175 -22.28 45.19 -10.42
N PRO A 176 -23.37 44.45 -10.47
CA PRO A 176 -23.41 43.11 -9.88
C PRO A 176 -22.63 42.06 -10.70
N TYR A 177 -22.45 42.35 -11.99
CA TYR A 177 -21.76 41.48 -12.94
C TYR A 177 -20.86 42.32 -13.87
N ALA A 178 -19.75 41.69 -14.30
CA ALA A 178 -18.86 42.23 -15.30
C ALA A 178 -18.37 41.15 -16.26
N THR A 179 -17.73 41.58 -17.36
CA THR A 179 -17.05 40.67 -18.27
C THR A 179 -15.55 40.70 -17.98
N LEU A 180 -14.95 39.55 -17.72
CA LEU A 180 -13.50 39.37 -17.72
C LEU A 180 -13.04 39.07 -19.14
N VAL A 181 -12.01 39.76 -19.58
CA VAL A 181 -11.42 39.59 -20.91
C VAL A 181 -10.01 39.05 -20.73
N LEU A 182 -9.73 37.91 -21.37
CA LEU A 182 -8.41 37.28 -21.37
C LEU A 182 -7.86 37.26 -22.78
N GLU A 183 -6.67 37.83 -22.96
CA GLU A 183 -6.02 38.01 -24.28
C GLU A 183 -4.59 37.46 -24.27
N LYS A 184 -4.25 36.68 -25.29
CA LYS A 184 -2.90 36.18 -25.53
C LYS A 184 -2.66 35.98 -27.03
N ALA A 185 -1.50 36.39 -27.52
CA ALA A 185 -1.13 36.19 -28.93
C ALA A 185 -1.15 34.68 -29.29
N GLY A 186 -1.81 34.33 -30.40
CA GLY A 186 -1.97 32.93 -30.85
C GLY A 186 -3.18 32.20 -30.25
N TYR A 187 -3.95 32.84 -29.38
CA TYR A 187 -5.15 32.29 -28.76
C TYR A 187 -6.37 33.16 -29.07
N ARG A 188 -7.55 32.57 -29.07
CA ARG A 188 -8.81 33.29 -29.13
C ARG A 188 -8.97 34.15 -27.88
N THR A 189 -9.46 35.37 -28.04
CA THR A 189 -9.82 36.19 -26.88
C THR A 189 -10.97 35.55 -26.13
N LEU A 190 -10.75 35.26 -24.86
CA LEU A 190 -11.77 34.63 -24.01
C LEU A 190 -12.54 35.74 -23.27
N LEU A 191 -13.85 35.79 -23.48
CA LEU A 191 -14.78 36.67 -22.78
C LEU A 191 -15.56 35.84 -21.75
N LEU A 192 -15.30 36.06 -20.47
CA LEU A 192 -16.11 35.50 -19.41
C LEU A 192 -17.21 36.48 -19.05
N GLU A 193 -18.38 36.32 -19.65
CA GLU A 193 -19.51 37.18 -19.44
C GLU A 193 -20.25 36.87 -18.14
N GLN A 194 -20.86 37.88 -17.53
CA GLN A 194 -21.68 37.76 -16.34
C GLN A 194 -20.92 37.18 -15.13
N VAL A 195 -19.63 37.44 -15.05
CA VAL A 195 -18.87 37.16 -13.81
C VAL A 195 -19.46 38.02 -12.70
N ALA A 196 -19.89 37.37 -11.63
CA ALA A 196 -20.48 38.07 -10.51
C ALA A 196 -19.39 38.80 -9.72
N LEU A 197 -19.62 40.08 -9.43
CA LEU A 197 -18.73 40.98 -8.74
C LEU A 197 -19.42 41.50 -7.46
N TRP A 198 -18.76 41.30 -6.33
CA TRP A 198 -19.25 41.86 -5.06
C TRP A 198 -18.11 42.32 -4.19
N SER A 199 -18.42 43.21 -3.29
CA SER A 199 -17.45 43.87 -2.42
C SER A 199 -16.74 42.93 -1.44
N ALA A 200 -17.17 41.67 -1.36
CA ALA A 200 -16.66 40.71 -0.42
C ALA A 200 -16.45 39.30 -1.01
N GLY A 201 -16.73 39.12 -2.34
CA GLY A 201 -16.52 37.81 -2.98
C GLY A 201 -15.15 37.72 -3.62
N ASP A 202 -14.51 36.61 -3.46
CA ASP A 202 -13.26 36.25 -4.11
C ASP A 202 -13.55 35.01 -4.95
N TRP A 203 -13.07 35.02 -6.19
CA TRP A 203 -13.35 33.98 -7.16
C TRP A 203 -12.06 33.28 -7.56
N ILE A 204 -12.06 31.97 -7.54
CA ILE A 204 -10.98 31.14 -8.07
C ILE A 204 -11.51 30.41 -9.29
N TYR A 205 -10.93 30.72 -10.46
CA TYR A 205 -11.33 30.16 -11.74
C TYR A 205 -10.28 29.22 -12.29
N ARG A 206 -10.73 28.12 -12.90
CA ARG A 206 -9.93 27.27 -13.79
C ARG A 206 -10.39 27.51 -15.21
N LEU A 207 -9.51 28.04 -16.01
CA LEU A 207 -9.85 28.53 -17.34
C LEU A 207 -8.99 27.84 -18.37
N THR A 208 -9.57 27.54 -19.52
CA THR A 208 -8.83 27.04 -20.68
C THR A 208 -8.95 28.08 -21.81
N MET A 209 -7.88 28.28 -22.57
CA MET A 209 -7.93 29.08 -23.79
C MET A 209 -7.64 28.22 -25.01
N THR A 210 -8.43 28.43 -26.06
CA THR A 210 -8.31 27.74 -27.35
C THR A 210 -7.33 28.48 -28.28
N ALA A 211 -6.35 27.76 -28.84
CA ALA A 211 -5.46 28.31 -29.83
C ALA A 211 -6.24 28.74 -31.09
N GLY A 212 -5.87 29.88 -31.65
CA GLY A 212 -6.50 30.41 -32.88
C GLY A 212 -6.79 31.91 -32.82
N SER A 213 -7.59 32.40 -33.76
CA SER A 213 -8.03 33.79 -33.86
C SER A 213 -9.53 33.92 -33.64
N GLY A 214 -9.98 35.11 -33.26
CA GLY A 214 -11.39 35.41 -32.96
C GLY A 214 -11.68 35.44 -31.49
N GLU A 215 -12.94 35.49 -31.13
CA GLU A 215 -13.43 35.57 -29.77
C GLU A 215 -14.17 34.31 -29.39
N GLU A 216 -14.14 33.98 -28.11
CA GLU A 216 -14.90 32.90 -27.46
C GLU A 216 -15.58 33.51 -26.24
N ALA A 217 -16.91 33.52 -26.20
CA ALA A 217 -17.67 33.98 -25.04
C ALA A 217 -18.19 32.83 -24.21
N ARG A 218 -18.01 32.89 -22.89
CA ARG A 218 -18.56 31.96 -21.91
C ARG A 218 -19.41 32.72 -20.90
N ASP A 219 -20.69 32.41 -20.84
CA ASP A 219 -21.61 32.99 -19.87
C ASP A 219 -21.46 32.29 -18.50
N MET A 220 -20.96 33.01 -17.52
CA MET A 220 -20.67 32.51 -16.18
C MET A 220 -21.89 32.52 -15.24
N ARG A 221 -23.05 32.97 -15.71
CA ARG A 221 -24.29 32.85 -14.90
C ARG A 221 -24.71 31.40 -14.78
N SER A 222 -25.27 31.07 -13.63
CA SER A 222 -26.02 29.83 -13.51
C SER A 222 -27.17 29.83 -14.53
N PRO A 223 -27.38 28.78 -15.33
CA PRO A 223 -28.50 28.64 -16.26
C PRO A 223 -29.86 28.88 -15.59
N ARG A 224 -30.00 28.65 -14.30
CA ARG A 224 -31.21 28.87 -13.51
C ARG A 224 -31.57 30.34 -13.28
N HIS A 225 -30.59 31.20 -13.40
CA HIS A 225 -30.79 32.64 -13.22
C HIS A 225 -31.00 33.40 -14.54
N ARG A 226 -31.02 32.68 -15.68
CA ARG A 226 -31.36 33.24 -16.98
C ARG A 226 -32.86 33.52 -17.02
N THR A 227 -33.22 34.78 -16.94
CA THR A 227 -34.63 35.25 -16.90
C THR A 227 -35.42 34.99 -18.17
N ASN A 228 -34.83 34.55 -19.29
CA ASN A 228 -35.47 34.45 -20.61
C ASN A 228 -35.25 33.10 -21.34
N THR A 229 -34.99 32.01 -20.66
CA THR A 229 -35.06 30.71 -21.32
C THR A 229 -36.47 30.21 -21.30
N PRO A 230 -37.07 29.80 -22.47
CA PRO A 230 -38.37 29.11 -22.46
C PRO A 230 -38.32 27.94 -21.49
N LYS A 231 -39.38 27.69 -20.77
CA LYS A 231 -39.53 26.50 -19.94
C LYS A 231 -39.19 25.28 -20.79
N GLN A 232 -37.95 24.77 -20.66
CA GLN A 232 -37.67 23.42 -21.08
C GLN A 232 -38.36 22.56 -20.04
N SER A 233 -39.51 21.99 -20.44
CA SER A 233 -40.16 20.95 -19.64
C SER A 233 -39.15 19.88 -19.36
N CYS A 234 -38.93 19.57 -18.09
CA CYS A 234 -38.21 18.39 -17.69
C CYS A 234 -39.05 17.16 -18.00
N ASP A 235 -39.34 16.90 -19.28
CA ASP A 235 -40.12 15.71 -19.68
C ASP A 235 -39.30 14.42 -19.49
N ASP A 236 -37.94 14.54 -19.30
CA ASP A 236 -37.05 13.43 -18.97
C ASP A 236 -36.66 13.35 -17.48
N CYS A 237 -37.34 14.10 -16.61
CA CYS A 237 -37.23 13.88 -15.16
C CYS A 237 -38.13 12.73 -14.73
N ASP A 238 -38.02 11.59 -15.41
CA ASP A 238 -38.62 10.36 -14.91
C ASP A 238 -37.88 9.98 -13.62
N THR A 239 -38.43 10.46 -12.52
CA THR A 239 -38.18 9.81 -11.24
C THR A 239 -38.68 8.37 -11.35
N PRO A 240 -37.90 7.36 -10.97
CA PRO A 240 -38.53 6.09 -10.64
C PRO A 240 -39.62 6.41 -9.63
N GLN A 241 -40.87 6.17 -10.01
CA GLN A 241 -42.00 6.22 -9.07
C GLN A 241 -41.59 5.39 -7.86
N PRO A 242 -41.71 5.87 -6.63
CA PRO A 242 -41.61 4.99 -5.50
C PRO A 242 -42.65 3.90 -5.74
N GLU A 243 -42.26 2.65 -5.73
CA GLU A 243 -43.21 1.54 -5.78
C GLU A 243 -44.28 1.80 -4.76
N PRO A 244 -45.59 1.58 -5.12
CA PRO A 244 -46.68 1.77 -4.18
C PRO A 244 -46.39 0.91 -2.96
N LEU A 245 -46.35 1.53 -1.78
CA LEU A 245 -46.22 0.85 -0.51
C LEU A 245 -47.30 -0.23 -0.45
N SER A 246 -46.91 -1.51 -0.62
CA SER A 246 -47.74 -2.62 -0.26
C SER A 246 -48.07 -2.47 1.21
N GLU A 247 -49.38 -2.52 1.50
CA GLU A 247 -49.98 -2.38 2.84
C GLU A 247 -49.18 -3.24 3.83
N MET A 248 -48.63 -2.61 4.84
CA MET A 248 -48.00 -3.31 5.96
C MET A 248 -49.06 -4.08 6.74
N PRO A 249 -48.83 -5.35 7.10
CA PRO A 249 -49.66 -6.06 8.06
C PRO A 249 -49.64 -5.33 9.42
N ALA A 250 -50.78 -5.27 10.06
CA ALA A 250 -50.97 -4.68 11.37
C ALA A 250 -50.07 -5.29 12.43
N ALA A 251 -49.71 -4.44 13.37
CA ALA A 251 -48.80 -4.66 14.49
C ALA A 251 -49.00 -6.00 15.21
N ILE A 252 -47.95 -6.72 15.45
CA ILE A 252 -47.81 -7.69 16.55
C ILE A 252 -46.72 -7.19 17.48
N GLY A 253 -47.05 -7.09 18.70
CA GLY A 253 -46.48 -6.84 20.01
C GLY A 253 -44.95 -6.62 20.16
N ASP A 254 -44.70 -5.67 21.01
CA ASP A 254 -43.61 -5.33 21.88
C ASP A 254 -42.41 -6.28 21.95
N GLU A 255 -41.21 -5.62 22.04
CA GLU A 255 -39.87 -6.07 22.38
C GLU A 255 -38.96 -6.34 21.21
N PHE A 256 -38.61 -5.27 20.44
CA PHE A 256 -37.27 -5.09 19.90
C PHE A 256 -36.98 -3.59 19.89
N SER A 257 -36.01 -3.19 20.74
CA SER A 257 -35.37 -1.89 20.58
C SER A 257 -34.79 -1.87 19.17
N PRO A 258 -35.20 -0.99 18.23
CA PRO A 258 -34.62 -0.98 16.90
C PRO A 258 -33.13 -0.65 17.04
N ALA A 259 -32.30 -1.54 16.55
CA ALA A 259 -30.89 -1.23 16.36
C ALA A 259 -30.80 0.09 15.60
N ALA A 260 -30.00 1.02 16.07
CA ALA A 260 -29.80 2.30 15.39
C ALA A 260 -29.55 2.03 13.90
N PRO A 261 -30.21 2.73 12.96
CA PRO A 261 -30.02 2.49 11.55
C PRO A 261 -28.53 2.59 11.20
N ALA A 262 -28.03 1.67 10.37
CA ALA A 262 -26.63 1.67 9.95
C ALA A 262 -26.26 3.05 9.38
N PRO A 263 -25.10 3.61 9.75
CA PRO A 263 -24.73 4.95 9.29
C PRO A 263 -24.52 4.95 7.78
N ILE A 264 -24.93 6.03 7.12
CA ILE A 264 -24.65 6.22 5.70
C ILE A 264 -23.15 6.51 5.52
N VAL A 265 -22.47 5.72 4.69
CA VAL A 265 -21.04 5.89 4.42
C VAL A 265 -20.84 6.87 3.28
N LEU A 266 -19.97 7.87 3.47
CA LEU A 266 -19.71 8.87 2.43
C LEU A 266 -18.59 8.40 1.48
N PRO A 267 -18.80 8.54 0.16
CA PRO A 267 -17.74 8.29 -0.82
C PRO A 267 -16.71 9.41 -0.80
N LYS A 268 -15.45 9.07 -1.09
CA LYS A 268 -14.39 10.06 -1.32
C LYS A 268 -14.55 10.74 -2.69
N TYR A 269 -15.00 10.02 -3.70
CA TYR A 269 -15.06 10.46 -5.08
C TYR A 269 -16.47 10.41 -5.67
N ILE A 270 -16.70 11.25 -6.67
CA ILE A 270 -17.88 11.28 -7.52
C ILE A 270 -17.46 11.44 -8.99
N ARG A 271 -18.06 10.67 -9.89
CA ARG A 271 -17.85 10.74 -11.33
C ARG A 271 -18.92 11.63 -11.95
N VAL A 272 -18.52 12.69 -12.62
CA VAL A 272 -19.41 13.71 -13.20
C VAL A 272 -19.36 13.62 -14.71
N GLY A 273 -20.47 13.30 -15.37
CA GLY A 273 -20.61 13.45 -16.81
C GLY A 273 -20.63 14.93 -17.19
N ARG A 274 -19.89 15.29 -18.26
CA ARG A 274 -19.63 16.69 -18.63
C ARG A 274 -20.33 17.09 -19.94
N ASN A 275 -20.70 18.37 -19.98
CA ASN A 275 -21.39 18.98 -21.13
C ASN A 275 -22.67 18.18 -21.49
N CYS A 276 -23.40 17.76 -20.46
CA CYS A 276 -24.55 16.92 -20.64
C CYS A 276 -25.72 17.67 -21.32
N THR A 277 -26.19 17.14 -22.44
CA THR A 277 -27.40 17.62 -23.17
C THR A 277 -28.67 16.96 -22.61
N SER A 278 -28.54 15.80 -21.99
CA SER A 278 -29.59 15.11 -21.21
C SER A 278 -28.93 14.36 -20.06
N ARG A 279 -29.74 13.73 -19.21
CA ARG A 279 -29.25 12.96 -18.05
C ARG A 279 -28.29 11.85 -18.45
N THR A 280 -28.50 11.21 -19.60
CA THR A 280 -27.73 10.05 -20.07
C THR A 280 -26.77 10.37 -21.22
N ASN A 281 -26.74 11.61 -21.71
CA ASN A 281 -25.88 12.02 -22.83
C ASN A 281 -24.96 13.17 -22.42
N CYS A 282 -23.71 12.83 -22.13
CA CYS A 282 -22.65 13.75 -21.66
C CYS A 282 -21.42 13.69 -22.57
N PRO A 283 -21.45 14.36 -23.75
CA PRO A 283 -20.41 14.24 -24.76
C PRO A 283 -19.04 14.82 -24.32
N GLY A 284 -18.98 15.61 -23.24
CA GLY A 284 -17.76 16.17 -22.70
C GLY A 284 -16.87 15.17 -21.92
N GLY A 285 -17.29 13.90 -21.84
CA GLY A 285 -16.59 12.87 -21.11
C GLY A 285 -16.97 12.84 -19.63
N VAL A 286 -16.09 12.24 -18.83
CA VAL A 286 -16.30 12.06 -17.38
C VAL A 286 -15.15 12.69 -16.61
N GLU A 287 -15.46 13.48 -15.60
CA GLU A 287 -14.50 14.05 -14.65
C GLU A 287 -14.72 13.45 -13.27
N VAL A 288 -13.63 13.10 -12.59
CA VAL A 288 -13.65 12.53 -11.24
C VAL A 288 -13.16 13.55 -10.23
N TYR A 289 -13.99 13.86 -9.24
CA TYR A 289 -13.70 14.82 -8.18
C TYR A 289 -13.80 14.17 -6.82
N THR A 290 -13.13 14.74 -5.81
CA THR A 290 -13.53 14.47 -4.43
C THR A 290 -14.95 15.04 -4.21
N ILE A 291 -15.71 14.41 -3.30
CA ILE A 291 -17.09 14.85 -3.02
C ILE A 291 -17.13 16.31 -2.55
N ASP A 292 -16.14 16.76 -1.77
CA ASP A 292 -16.06 18.14 -1.30
C ASP A 292 -15.73 19.11 -2.44
N THR A 293 -14.80 18.77 -3.34
CA THR A 293 -14.48 19.57 -4.54
C THR A 293 -15.70 19.69 -5.44
N TYR A 294 -16.43 18.60 -5.64
CA TYR A 294 -17.69 18.63 -6.38
C TYR A 294 -18.73 19.55 -5.73
N CYS A 295 -18.96 19.43 -4.42
CA CYS A 295 -19.90 20.27 -3.69
C CYS A 295 -19.53 21.77 -3.77
N LYS A 296 -18.24 22.10 -3.69
CA LYS A 296 -17.74 23.47 -3.85
C LYS A 296 -18.06 24.04 -5.24
N GLY A 297 -17.91 23.23 -6.27
CA GLY A 297 -18.28 23.62 -7.65
C GLY A 297 -19.80 23.77 -7.84
N VAL A 298 -20.61 22.87 -7.31
CA VAL A 298 -22.06 22.93 -7.44
C VAL A 298 -22.66 24.09 -6.65
N ILE A 299 -22.26 24.29 -5.38
CA ILE A 299 -22.81 25.41 -4.59
C ILE A 299 -22.52 26.77 -5.24
N THR A 300 -21.35 26.89 -5.88
CA THR A 300 -20.99 28.10 -6.62
C THR A 300 -21.82 28.28 -7.89
N SER A 301 -22.21 27.16 -8.54
CA SER A 301 -23.03 27.19 -9.76
C SER A 301 -24.53 27.35 -9.49
N GLU A 302 -25.00 26.94 -8.32
CA GLU A 302 -26.41 26.83 -7.98
C GLU A 302 -26.90 27.92 -7.03
N TRP A 303 -26.04 28.45 -6.16
CA TRP A 303 -26.34 29.54 -5.24
C TRP A 303 -25.61 30.81 -5.60
N TYR A 304 -26.17 31.96 -5.27
CA TYR A 304 -25.44 33.22 -5.32
C TYR A 304 -24.44 33.25 -4.15
N ALA A 305 -23.18 33.13 -4.44
CA ALA A 305 -22.15 33.16 -3.39
C ALA A 305 -22.17 34.46 -2.57
N CYS A 306 -22.63 35.57 -3.15
CA CYS A 306 -22.79 36.85 -2.45
C CYS A 306 -23.84 36.81 -1.32
N TRP A 307 -24.77 35.86 -1.33
CA TRP A 307 -25.69 35.74 -0.21
C TRP A 307 -24.94 35.56 1.08
N GLY A 308 -23.79 34.86 1.02
CA GLY A 308 -22.89 34.70 2.17
C GLY A 308 -22.34 36.00 2.76
N ASN A 309 -22.51 37.13 2.13
CA ASN A 309 -22.10 38.44 2.60
C ASN A 309 -23.25 39.31 3.12
N VAL A 310 -24.48 38.87 2.91
CA VAL A 310 -25.66 39.59 3.34
C VAL A 310 -25.92 39.42 4.82
N ARG A 311 -26.11 40.52 5.52
CA ARG A 311 -26.31 40.56 6.96
C ARG A 311 -27.74 40.91 7.35
N PHE A 312 -28.23 40.35 8.43
CA PHE A 312 -29.42 40.83 9.11
C PHE A 312 -29.14 42.10 9.91
N GLY A 313 -28.08 42.03 10.72
CA GLY A 313 -27.55 43.14 11.55
C GLY A 313 -26.04 43.28 11.38
N ASN A 314 -25.28 43.28 12.48
CA ASN A 314 -23.83 43.43 12.52
C ASN A 314 -23.13 42.09 12.84
N GLU A 315 -23.83 40.97 12.67
CA GLU A 315 -23.29 39.65 12.97
C GLU A 315 -22.08 39.28 12.11
N ASN A 316 -21.20 38.46 12.68
CA ASN A 316 -20.04 37.89 11.98
C ASN A 316 -19.84 36.43 12.43
N PRO A 317 -19.92 35.47 11.48
CA PRO A 317 -20.10 35.63 10.02
C PRO A 317 -21.47 36.20 9.65
N PRO A 318 -21.61 36.78 8.43
CA PRO A 318 -22.87 37.27 7.92
C PRO A 318 -23.96 36.19 7.91
N ALA A 319 -25.21 36.58 8.24
CA ALA A 319 -26.34 35.66 8.31
C ALA A 319 -26.62 34.90 6.99
N GLY A 320 -26.29 35.48 5.87
CA GLY A 320 -26.48 34.83 4.56
C GLY A 320 -25.62 33.57 4.35
N MET A 321 -24.55 33.40 5.13
CA MET A 321 -23.78 32.15 5.11
C MET A 321 -24.64 30.94 5.50
N GLU A 322 -25.69 31.11 6.27
CA GLU A 322 -26.59 30.02 6.66
C GLU A 322 -27.36 29.42 5.48
N SER A 323 -27.71 30.27 4.47
CA SER A 323 -28.26 29.78 3.20
C SER A 323 -27.29 28.90 2.43
N LEU A 324 -26.02 29.37 2.30
CA LEU A 324 -25.00 28.59 1.58
C LEU A 324 -24.69 27.27 2.28
N LYS A 325 -24.65 27.26 3.63
CA LYS A 325 -24.47 26.02 4.40
C LYS A 325 -25.64 25.03 4.19
N ALA A 326 -26.89 25.52 4.23
CA ALA A 326 -28.07 24.67 3.92
C ALA A 326 -27.99 24.12 2.48
N GLY A 327 -27.61 24.98 1.52
CA GLY A 327 -27.38 24.59 0.14
C GLY A 327 -26.28 23.53 0.00
N ALA A 328 -25.15 23.68 0.70
CA ALA A 328 -24.04 22.74 0.65
C ALA A 328 -24.45 21.33 1.13
N VAL A 329 -25.27 21.24 2.18
CA VAL A 329 -25.80 19.95 2.66
C VAL A 329 -26.76 19.33 1.64
N ALA A 330 -27.65 20.13 1.04
CA ALA A 330 -28.55 19.65 0.02
C ALA A 330 -27.80 19.16 -1.23
N VAL A 331 -26.84 19.93 -1.70
CA VAL A 331 -25.95 19.56 -2.83
C VAL A 331 -25.22 18.25 -2.56
N ARG A 332 -24.62 18.11 -1.37
CA ARG A 332 -23.88 16.90 -0.99
C ARG A 332 -24.79 15.68 -0.95
N SER A 333 -25.94 15.79 -0.31
CA SER A 333 -26.91 14.69 -0.21
C SER A 333 -27.37 14.23 -1.58
N TYR A 334 -27.69 15.18 -2.46
CA TYR A 334 -28.09 14.90 -3.84
C TYR A 334 -26.97 14.22 -4.62
N GLY A 335 -25.74 14.74 -4.59
CA GLY A 335 -24.60 14.15 -5.28
C GLY A 335 -24.27 12.75 -4.76
N VAL A 336 -24.20 12.57 -3.44
CA VAL A 336 -23.96 11.25 -2.82
C VAL A 336 -25.05 10.24 -3.18
N SER A 337 -26.32 10.67 -3.31
CA SER A 337 -27.41 9.77 -3.73
C SER A 337 -27.14 9.14 -5.10
N PHE A 338 -26.46 9.86 -6.00
CA PHE A 338 -26.06 9.33 -7.29
C PHE A 338 -24.83 8.43 -7.24
N VAL A 339 -23.91 8.60 -6.30
CA VAL A 339 -22.85 7.59 -6.09
C VAL A 339 -23.44 6.26 -5.59
N TYR A 340 -24.48 6.33 -4.76
CA TYR A 340 -25.23 5.14 -4.33
C TYR A 340 -26.11 4.53 -5.43
N SER A 341 -26.58 5.34 -6.39
CA SER A 341 -27.41 4.90 -7.52
C SER A 341 -26.98 5.67 -8.78
N PRO A 342 -25.86 5.26 -9.43
CA PRO A 342 -25.30 5.93 -10.58
C PRO A 342 -26.27 5.98 -11.77
N ILE A 343 -26.15 7.01 -12.59
CA ILE A 343 -26.93 7.13 -13.83
C ILE A 343 -26.58 5.99 -14.79
N ASN A 344 -25.29 5.66 -14.87
CA ASN A 344 -24.79 4.54 -15.67
C ASN A 344 -23.40 4.09 -15.15
N ASP A 345 -22.81 3.10 -15.80
CA ASP A 345 -21.50 2.55 -15.41
C ASP A 345 -20.35 3.55 -15.58
N SER A 346 -20.50 4.54 -16.47
CA SER A 346 -19.45 5.51 -16.77
C SER A 346 -19.39 6.65 -15.75
N TYR A 347 -20.53 7.20 -15.35
CA TYR A 347 -20.59 8.33 -14.42
C TYR A 347 -21.77 8.23 -13.45
N ASP A 348 -21.60 8.87 -12.31
CA ASP A 348 -22.59 8.88 -11.25
C ASP A 348 -23.68 9.92 -11.53
N ILE A 349 -23.29 11.14 -11.93
CA ILE A 349 -24.19 12.29 -12.07
C ILE A 349 -23.86 13.14 -13.31
N CYS A 350 -24.85 13.81 -13.89
CA CYS A 350 -24.68 14.77 -14.98
C CYS A 350 -24.46 16.19 -14.46
N ASP A 351 -23.80 17.06 -15.25
CA ASP A 351 -23.40 18.43 -14.90
C ASP A 351 -24.42 19.51 -15.30
N SER A 352 -25.59 19.14 -15.77
CA SER A 352 -26.62 20.03 -16.29
C SER A 352 -27.83 20.18 -15.36
N THR A 353 -28.77 21.01 -15.75
CA THR A 353 -30.05 21.20 -15.04
C THR A 353 -30.87 19.93 -14.90
N ALA A 354 -30.59 18.89 -15.69
CA ALA A 354 -31.23 17.57 -15.52
C ALA A 354 -30.76 16.84 -14.24
N CYS A 355 -29.65 17.26 -13.63
CA CYS A 355 -29.14 16.77 -12.36
C CYS A 355 -28.79 17.94 -11.43
N GLN A 356 -27.55 18.37 -11.41
CA GLN A 356 -27.03 19.54 -10.70
C GLN A 356 -26.09 20.33 -11.63
N VAL A 357 -26.23 21.64 -11.69
CA VAL A 357 -25.35 22.45 -12.49
C VAL A 357 -23.94 22.49 -11.88
N PHE A 358 -22.98 22.00 -12.62
CA PHE A 358 -21.60 21.95 -12.20
C PHE A 358 -20.66 22.56 -13.24
N THR A 359 -20.16 23.76 -12.97
CA THR A 359 -19.20 24.46 -13.87
C THR A 359 -17.75 24.18 -13.51
N GLY A 360 -17.47 23.66 -12.32
CA GLY A 360 -16.12 23.49 -11.77
C GLY A 360 -15.56 24.75 -11.12
N ASN A 361 -16.22 25.90 -11.24
CA ASN A 361 -15.82 27.14 -10.58
C ASN A 361 -16.08 27.05 -9.07
N GLN A 362 -15.28 27.75 -8.28
CA GLN A 362 -15.37 27.79 -6.83
C GLN A 362 -15.28 29.22 -6.31
N THR A 363 -15.94 29.48 -5.18
CA THR A 363 -15.90 30.78 -4.48
C THR A 363 -15.52 30.59 -3.03
N SER A 364 -14.94 31.62 -2.43
CA SER A 364 -14.57 31.60 -0.99
C SER A 364 -15.75 31.30 -0.08
N ASN A 365 -16.89 31.96 -0.30
CA ASN A 365 -18.10 31.73 0.50
C ASN A 365 -18.68 30.34 0.28
N GLY A 366 -18.72 29.85 -0.97
CA GLY A 366 -19.16 28.50 -1.29
C GLY A 366 -18.26 27.46 -0.63
N ASN A 367 -16.95 27.62 -0.74
CA ASN A 367 -15.96 26.75 -0.10
C ASN A 367 -16.13 26.72 1.43
N ALA A 368 -16.24 27.89 2.06
CA ALA A 368 -16.45 28.01 3.50
C ALA A 368 -17.75 27.33 3.96
N ALA A 369 -18.81 27.42 3.18
CA ALA A 369 -20.08 26.76 3.49
C ALA A 369 -19.97 25.22 3.42
N VAL A 370 -19.30 24.68 2.41
CA VAL A 370 -19.06 23.24 2.26
C VAL A 370 -18.17 22.73 3.41
N ASP A 371 -17.08 23.44 3.71
CA ASP A 371 -16.15 23.07 4.77
C ASP A 371 -16.82 23.12 6.17
N ALA A 372 -17.70 24.13 6.41
CA ALA A 372 -18.43 24.25 7.67
C ALA A 372 -19.53 23.19 7.86
N THR A 373 -19.93 22.53 6.79
CA THR A 373 -20.98 21.48 6.80
C THR A 373 -20.43 20.11 6.37
N THR A 374 -19.15 19.91 6.52
CA THR A 374 -18.48 18.64 6.21
C THR A 374 -19.24 17.47 6.84
N ARG A 375 -19.44 16.41 6.04
CA ARG A 375 -20.15 15.16 6.38
C ARG A 375 -21.65 15.28 6.64
N TYR A 376 -22.24 16.45 6.80
CA TYR A 376 -23.69 16.54 6.96
C TYR A 376 -24.41 16.19 5.65
N VAL A 377 -25.39 15.29 5.76
CA VAL A 377 -26.27 14.84 4.67
C VAL A 377 -27.69 14.63 5.17
N LEU A 378 -28.61 14.51 4.24
CA LEU A 378 -30.02 14.22 4.51
C LEU A 378 -30.30 12.75 4.20
N LEU A 379 -31.02 12.09 5.09
CA LEU A 379 -31.57 10.75 4.88
C LEU A 379 -33.08 10.80 4.68
N THR A 380 -33.58 9.87 3.90
CA THR A 380 -35.02 9.61 3.82
C THR A 380 -35.51 8.98 5.11
N ARG A 381 -36.86 8.93 5.29
CA ARG A 381 -37.52 8.28 6.43
C ARG A 381 -37.07 6.83 6.68
N VAL A 382 -36.65 6.11 5.61
CA VAL A 382 -36.19 4.72 5.69
C VAL A 382 -34.66 4.58 5.80
N GLY A 383 -33.93 5.69 6.02
CA GLY A 383 -32.51 5.69 6.27
C GLY A 383 -31.61 5.70 5.04
N ASN A 384 -32.16 5.75 3.83
CA ASN A 384 -31.37 5.89 2.61
C ASN A 384 -30.93 7.34 2.43
N ILE A 385 -29.79 7.53 1.71
CA ILE A 385 -29.36 8.88 1.32
C ILE A 385 -30.47 9.58 0.50
N ALA A 386 -30.77 10.80 0.87
CA ALA A 386 -31.88 11.54 0.25
C ALA A 386 -31.43 12.19 -1.06
N ARG A 387 -32.25 12.06 -2.09
CA ARG A 387 -32.21 12.93 -3.27
C ARG A 387 -32.85 14.26 -2.91
N SER A 388 -32.09 15.14 -2.26
CA SER A 388 -32.54 16.43 -1.72
C SER A 388 -32.70 17.48 -2.82
N GLU A 389 -33.85 17.43 -3.50
CA GLU A 389 -34.19 18.37 -4.58
C GLU A 389 -34.29 19.82 -4.07
N TYR A 390 -34.06 20.79 -4.96
CA TYR A 390 -34.19 22.21 -4.71
C TYR A 390 -34.50 22.97 -6.01
N SER A 391 -35.13 24.10 -5.89
CA SER A 391 -35.51 24.96 -7.01
C SER A 391 -35.17 26.41 -6.73
N ALA A 392 -34.99 27.21 -7.76
CA ALA A 392 -34.62 28.62 -7.60
C ALA A 392 -35.67 29.40 -6.79
N GLU A 393 -36.95 29.35 -7.18
CA GLU A 393 -38.05 30.00 -6.47
C GLU A 393 -39.28 29.09 -6.47
N ASN A 394 -39.71 28.64 -5.29
CA ASN A 394 -40.80 27.67 -5.14
C ASN A 394 -42.19 28.29 -4.91
N ASN A 395 -42.25 29.59 -4.78
CA ASN A 395 -43.53 30.26 -4.43
C ASN A 395 -44.66 29.91 -5.40
N ASN A 396 -45.78 29.54 -4.83
CA ASN A 396 -47.06 29.28 -5.50
C ASN A 396 -47.07 28.19 -6.56
N ALA A 397 -46.11 27.37 -6.67
CA ALA A 397 -46.12 26.29 -7.63
C ALA A 397 -47.13 25.19 -7.23
N GLY A 398 -48.44 25.56 -7.26
CA GLY A 398 -49.52 24.63 -6.98
C GLY A 398 -50.04 24.58 -5.53
N CYS A 399 -49.42 25.28 -4.59
CA CYS A 399 -49.82 25.28 -3.17
C CYS A 399 -50.52 26.57 -2.68
N GLY A 400 -50.55 27.62 -3.51
CA GLY A 400 -51.06 28.92 -3.15
C GLY A 400 -49.98 29.90 -2.72
N ASP A 401 -50.36 31.17 -2.55
CA ASP A 401 -49.42 32.23 -2.21
C ASP A 401 -48.86 32.08 -0.80
N GLY A 402 -47.55 32.18 -0.69
CA GLY A 402 -46.79 31.98 0.57
C GLY A 402 -46.47 30.54 0.92
N TYR A 403 -46.56 29.60 -0.02
CA TYR A 403 -46.24 28.21 0.20
C TYR A 403 -45.16 27.73 -0.78
N SER A 404 -44.34 26.81 -0.35
CA SER A 404 -43.35 26.10 -1.13
C SER A 404 -43.70 24.61 -1.26
N GLY A 405 -43.23 23.99 -2.34
CA GLY A 405 -43.44 22.56 -2.61
C GLY A 405 -44.62 22.29 -3.52
N THR A 406 -44.45 21.38 -4.46
CA THR A 406 -45.46 21.00 -5.42
C THR A 406 -45.40 19.54 -5.80
N GLY A 407 -46.53 19.01 -6.26
CA GLY A 407 -46.66 17.64 -6.74
C GLY A 407 -47.13 16.65 -5.67
N SER A 408 -47.51 15.45 -6.12
CA SER A 408 -48.08 14.41 -5.25
C SER A 408 -47.08 13.83 -4.25
N SER A 409 -45.77 14.01 -4.52
CA SER A 409 -44.68 13.47 -3.70
C SER A 409 -44.00 14.48 -2.78
N TRP A 410 -44.38 15.78 -2.85
CA TRP A 410 -43.79 16.82 -2.00
C TRP A 410 -44.87 17.59 -1.25
N PRO A 411 -44.80 17.70 0.08
CA PRO A 411 -45.79 18.43 0.85
C PRO A 411 -45.75 19.92 0.57
N CYS A 412 -46.90 20.60 0.60
CA CYS A 412 -46.94 22.04 0.62
C CYS A 412 -46.45 22.58 1.98
N ILE A 413 -45.46 23.49 1.92
CA ILE A 413 -44.81 24.04 3.10
C ILE A 413 -45.16 25.53 3.19
N TYR A 414 -45.63 25.99 4.33
CA TYR A 414 -45.86 27.42 4.56
C TYR A 414 -44.56 28.18 4.50
N ASP A 415 -44.38 29.01 3.49
CA ASP A 415 -43.13 29.73 3.16
C ASP A 415 -43.39 31.20 2.85
N PRO A 416 -43.79 32.00 3.85
CA PRO A 416 -44.26 33.39 3.66
C PRO A 416 -43.15 34.31 3.14
N VAL A 417 -41.85 33.92 3.30
CA VAL A 417 -40.75 34.75 2.77
C VAL A 417 -40.66 34.70 1.23
N CYS A 418 -41.30 33.71 0.61
CA CYS A 418 -41.40 33.57 -0.86
C CYS A 418 -42.70 34.17 -1.41
N ALA A 419 -43.64 34.60 -0.55
CA ALA A 419 -44.90 35.15 -1.01
C ALA A 419 -44.72 36.38 -1.92
N GLY A 420 -45.46 36.42 -3.06
CA GLY A 420 -45.41 37.49 -4.03
C GLY A 420 -44.23 37.45 -5.01
N PHE A 421 -43.39 36.43 -4.99
CA PHE A 421 -42.34 36.22 -6.01
C PHE A 421 -42.82 35.23 -7.08
N SER A 422 -42.38 35.37 -8.32
CA SER A 422 -42.68 34.43 -9.38
C SER A 422 -41.92 33.13 -9.24
N THR A 423 -42.62 32.01 -9.44
CA THR A 423 -42.03 30.69 -9.40
C THR A 423 -40.98 30.48 -10.48
N ASN A 424 -39.89 29.80 -10.17
CA ASN A 424 -38.84 29.43 -11.09
C ASN A 424 -38.25 28.06 -10.72
N GLY A 425 -38.31 27.11 -11.66
CA GLY A 425 -37.88 25.73 -11.46
C GLY A 425 -39.10 24.80 -11.19
N HIS A 426 -38.81 23.57 -10.74
CA HIS A 426 -39.81 22.51 -10.57
C HIS A 426 -40.62 22.60 -9.25
N GLY A 427 -40.28 23.53 -8.37
CA GLY A 427 -41.06 23.84 -7.16
C GLY A 427 -40.93 22.81 -6.02
N ARG A 428 -40.12 21.74 -6.16
CA ARG A 428 -39.97 20.70 -5.13
C ARG A 428 -38.72 20.99 -4.28
N GLY A 429 -38.77 20.55 -3.03
CA GLY A 429 -37.68 20.64 -2.08
C GLY A 429 -37.38 22.07 -1.60
N MET A 430 -36.12 22.39 -1.37
CA MET A 430 -35.71 23.68 -0.83
C MET A 430 -35.80 24.79 -1.89
N CYS A 431 -36.47 25.91 -1.51
CA CYS A 431 -36.38 27.14 -2.28
C CYS A 431 -35.02 27.82 -2.07
N GLN A 432 -34.20 27.95 -3.14
CA GLN A 432 -32.88 28.62 -3.06
C GLN A 432 -33.05 30.09 -2.56
N TRP A 433 -33.92 30.88 -3.19
CA TRP A 433 -34.20 32.25 -2.74
C TRP A 433 -34.84 32.32 -1.37
N GLY A 434 -35.75 31.38 -1.05
CA GLY A 434 -36.36 31.26 0.27
C GLY A 434 -35.33 30.98 1.36
N SER A 435 -34.37 30.10 1.07
CA SER A 435 -33.26 29.81 2.00
C SER A 435 -32.44 31.07 2.30
N ALA A 436 -32.13 31.90 1.28
CA ALA A 436 -31.44 33.17 1.45
C ALA A 436 -32.24 34.21 2.22
N ARG A 437 -33.57 34.29 1.97
CA ARG A 437 -34.47 35.15 2.72
C ARG A 437 -34.58 34.74 4.17
N TRP A 438 -34.77 33.45 4.44
CA TRP A 438 -34.79 32.91 5.82
C TRP A 438 -33.44 33.16 6.54
N ALA A 439 -32.33 33.00 5.87
CA ALA A 439 -31.02 33.26 6.46
C ALA A 439 -30.86 34.74 6.83
N THR A 440 -31.17 35.64 5.89
CA THR A 440 -30.84 37.05 6.00
C THR A 440 -31.94 37.89 6.67
N GLY A 441 -33.14 37.34 6.85
CA GLY A 441 -34.31 38.13 7.32
C GLY A 441 -34.82 39.15 6.31
N ARG A 442 -34.31 39.13 5.06
CA ARG A 442 -34.57 40.17 4.03
C ARG A 442 -35.32 39.61 2.85
N ARG A 443 -36.15 40.49 2.22
CA ARG A 443 -36.86 40.20 0.95
C ARG A 443 -35.90 40.34 -0.22
N LEU A 444 -34.92 39.43 -0.32
CA LEU A 444 -33.99 39.43 -1.46
C LEU A 444 -34.73 39.13 -2.78
N SER A 445 -34.35 39.82 -3.86
CA SER A 445 -34.88 39.65 -5.23
C SER A 445 -33.72 39.69 -6.22
N SER A 446 -33.96 39.38 -7.48
CA SER A 446 -32.96 39.41 -8.54
C SER A 446 -32.28 40.79 -8.67
N SER A 447 -33.01 41.88 -8.44
CA SER A 447 -32.46 43.25 -8.46
C SER A 447 -31.71 43.63 -7.19
N GLN A 448 -31.87 42.90 -6.11
CA GLN A 448 -31.24 43.15 -4.82
C GLN A 448 -30.67 41.87 -4.18
N ALA A 449 -30.12 40.98 -5.04
CA ALA A 449 -29.71 39.67 -4.64
C ALA A 449 -28.70 39.69 -3.48
N CYS A 450 -27.80 40.69 -3.47
CA CYS A 450 -26.69 40.74 -2.52
C CYS A 450 -26.73 42.01 -1.67
N SER A 451 -27.90 42.59 -1.50
CA SER A 451 -28.06 43.92 -0.89
C SER A 451 -28.37 43.82 0.61
N ASN A 452 -27.54 44.45 1.41
CA ASN A 452 -27.79 44.69 2.83
C ASN A 452 -28.88 45.77 3.07
N SER A 453 -29.36 46.41 2.03
CA SER A 453 -30.46 47.38 2.07
C SER A 453 -31.82 46.84 1.61
N ALA A 454 -31.89 45.55 1.22
CA ALA A 454 -33.16 44.89 0.92
C ALA A 454 -34.09 44.95 2.13
N PRO A 455 -35.41 45.17 1.96
CA PRO A 455 -36.38 45.29 3.06
C PRO A 455 -36.38 44.01 3.94
N LEU A 456 -36.59 44.15 5.25
CA LEU A 456 -36.82 43.03 6.15
C LEU A 456 -38.19 42.41 5.86
N HIS A 457 -38.33 41.08 6.00
CA HIS A 457 -39.62 40.40 5.78
C HIS A 457 -40.45 40.22 7.08
N GLY A 458 -39.84 40.47 8.24
CA GLY A 458 -40.55 40.43 9.52
C GLY A 458 -40.76 39.07 10.18
N TYR A 459 -40.32 37.97 9.57
CA TYR A 459 -40.48 36.60 10.09
C TYR A 459 -39.25 36.10 10.87
N GLY A 460 -38.22 36.98 11.09
CA GLY A 460 -36.95 36.59 11.74
C GLY A 460 -36.02 35.84 10.83
N THR A 461 -34.91 35.36 11.38
CA THR A 461 -33.86 34.59 10.65
C THR A 461 -33.86 33.13 11.07
N LYS A 462 -33.30 32.27 10.20
CA LYS A 462 -33.10 30.84 10.46
C LYS A 462 -31.61 30.49 10.22
N ASN A 463 -31.06 29.68 11.07
CA ASN A 463 -29.77 29.05 10.78
C ASN A 463 -29.93 27.91 9.76
N TRP A 464 -28.84 27.37 9.27
CA TRP A 464 -28.85 26.36 8.21
C TRP A 464 -29.58 25.07 8.59
N GLN A 465 -29.51 24.60 9.86
CA GLN A 465 -30.25 23.43 10.33
C GLN A 465 -31.76 23.72 10.32
N GLN A 466 -32.16 24.91 10.76
CA GLN A 466 -33.58 25.34 10.74
C GLN A 466 -34.11 25.51 9.30
N ILE A 467 -33.26 25.97 8.37
CA ILE A 467 -33.58 26.07 6.95
C ILE A 467 -33.82 24.67 6.37
N LEU A 468 -32.87 23.74 6.62
CA LEU A 468 -33.05 22.35 6.16
C LEU A 468 -34.27 21.69 6.77
N SER A 469 -34.47 21.87 8.07
CA SER A 469 -35.67 21.36 8.75
C SER A 469 -36.97 21.92 8.15
N HIS A 470 -37.00 23.23 7.85
CA HIS A 470 -38.15 23.88 7.25
C HIS A 470 -38.56 23.25 5.92
N TYR A 471 -37.63 22.94 5.03
CA TYR A 471 -37.90 22.42 3.70
C TYR A 471 -37.93 20.90 3.59
N TYR A 472 -37.17 20.17 4.41
CA TYR A 472 -37.01 18.74 4.21
C TYR A 472 -37.71 17.87 5.27
N THR A 473 -37.86 18.34 6.51
CA THR A 473 -38.56 17.57 7.55
C THR A 473 -40.04 17.28 7.17
N PRO A 474 -40.80 18.18 6.55
CA PRO A 474 -42.15 17.87 6.12
C PRO A 474 -42.22 16.71 5.12
N GLY A 475 -41.17 16.50 4.31
CA GLY A 475 -41.01 15.35 3.42
C GLY A 475 -40.47 14.09 4.12
N GLY A 476 -40.27 14.14 5.45
CA GLY A 476 -39.75 13.04 6.24
C GLY A 476 -38.23 12.86 6.21
N TYR A 477 -37.50 13.86 5.71
CA TYR A 477 -36.04 13.78 5.65
C TYR A 477 -35.40 14.18 6.99
N GLN A 478 -34.27 13.53 7.32
CA GLN A 478 -33.56 13.73 8.56
C GLN A 478 -32.11 14.18 8.27
N LEU A 479 -31.63 15.18 9.01
CA LEU A 479 -30.25 15.63 8.95
C LEU A 479 -29.37 14.74 9.83
N VAL A 480 -28.31 14.18 9.24
CA VAL A 480 -27.32 13.34 9.93
C VAL A 480 -25.89 13.69 9.52
N GLN A 481 -24.93 13.22 10.31
CA GLN A 481 -23.54 13.19 9.87
C GLN A 481 -23.25 11.83 9.24
N GLY A 482 -22.75 11.83 8.00
CA GLY A 482 -22.33 10.61 7.33
C GLY A 482 -21.04 10.04 7.90
N ALA A 483 -20.90 8.73 7.79
CA ALA A 483 -19.75 7.99 8.24
C ALA A 483 -18.59 8.13 7.24
N VAL A 484 -17.41 8.37 7.76
CA VAL A 484 -16.16 8.35 7.00
C VAL A 484 -15.10 7.61 7.80
N ALA A 485 -14.10 7.09 7.09
CA ALA A 485 -12.90 6.56 7.68
C ALA A 485 -11.68 7.07 6.92
N ALA A 486 -10.53 7.15 7.60
CA ALA A 486 -9.28 7.56 6.99
C ALA A 486 -8.12 6.70 7.49
N VAL A 487 -7.25 6.26 6.57
CA VAL A 487 -6.02 5.55 6.91
C VAL A 487 -5.02 6.54 7.49
N GLN A 488 -4.68 6.39 8.77
CA GLN A 488 -3.76 7.27 9.48
C GLN A 488 -2.32 6.78 9.34
N ASN A 489 -2.11 5.48 9.45
CA ASN A 489 -0.78 4.88 9.40
C ASN A 489 -0.81 3.47 8.79
N LEU A 490 0.36 3.04 8.30
CA LEU A 490 0.60 1.72 7.76
C LEU A 490 1.84 1.12 8.41
N SER A 491 1.78 -0.13 8.81
CA SER A 491 2.92 -0.95 9.18
C SER A 491 3.05 -2.16 8.25
N VAL A 492 4.27 -2.59 8.00
CA VAL A 492 4.58 -3.75 7.16
C VAL A 492 5.43 -4.73 7.95
N SER A 493 5.02 -6.00 8.05
CA SER A 493 5.76 -7.03 8.78
C SER A 493 5.70 -8.38 8.05
N PRO A 494 6.87 -9.06 7.85
CA PRO A 494 8.21 -8.56 8.07
C PRO A 494 8.57 -7.41 7.12
N ASN A 495 9.52 -6.57 7.53
CA ASN A 495 10.09 -5.53 6.66
C ASN A 495 11.61 -5.43 6.93
N PRO A 496 12.47 -5.85 6.00
CA PRO A 496 12.21 -6.25 4.61
C PRO A 496 11.41 -7.54 4.47
N VAL A 497 10.60 -7.61 3.41
CA VAL A 497 9.87 -8.81 3.01
C VAL A 497 10.60 -9.51 1.86
N ARG A 498 10.52 -10.84 1.81
CA ARG A 498 11.12 -11.64 0.74
C ARG A 498 10.15 -11.80 -0.43
N THR A 499 10.68 -11.90 -1.65
CA THR A 499 9.88 -12.32 -2.79
C THR A 499 9.27 -13.70 -2.57
N GLY A 500 8.02 -13.91 -3.02
CA GLY A 500 7.26 -15.15 -2.80
C GLY A 500 6.75 -15.34 -1.37
N VAL A 501 6.91 -14.36 -0.49
CA VAL A 501 6.49 -14.43 0.91
C VAL A 501 5.40 -13.42 1.18
N GLN A 502 4.49 -13.79 2.04
CA GLN A 502 3.39 -12.95 2.50
C GLN A 502 3.88 -11.95 3.55
N ALA A 503 3.54 -10.67 3.35
CA ALA A 503 3.65 -9.62 4.35
C ALA A 503 2.30 -9.38 5.02
N THR A 504 2.31 -8.96 6.27
CA THR A 504 1.15 -8.40 6.96
C THR A 504 1.20 -6.89 6.84
N LEU A 505 0.16 -6.30 6.26
CA LEU A 505 -0.07 -4.86 6.22
C LEU A 505 -0.98 -4.50 7.39
N GLY A 506 -0.48 -3.77 8.36
CA GLY A 506 -1.23 -3.29 9.51
C GLY A 506 -1.67 -1.86 9.29
N TYR A 507 -2.96 -1.61 9.34
CA TYR A 507 -3.61 -0.31 9.14
C TYR A 507 -4.01 0.28 10.48
N THR A 508 -3.67 1.54 10.72
CA THR A 508 -4.32 2.36 11.74
C THR A 508 -5.34 3.24 11.03
N ILE A 509 -6.61 3.06 11.33
CA ILE A 509 -7.75 3.70 10.66
C ILE A 509 -8.53 4.49 11.70
N SER A 510 -8.80 5.77 11.43
CA SER A 510 -9.79 6.52 12.19
C SER A 510 -11.15 6.40 11.53
N ALA A 511 -12.18 6.08 12.28
CA ALA A 511 -13.57 6.02 11.81
C ALA A 511 -14.46 6.90 12.67
N THR A 512 -15.49 7.49 12.05
CA THR A 512 -16.41 8.39 12.75
C THR A 512 -17.66 7.69 13.26
N HIS A 513 -17.90 6.46 12.84
CA HIS A 513 -19.04 5.62 13.17
C HIS A 513 -18.66 4.15 13.03
N ASP A 514 -19.53 3.26 13.51
CA ASP A 514 -19.41 1.83 13.29
C ASP A 514 -19.91 1.46 11.89
N PHE A 515 -19.04 0.90 11.04
CA PHE A 515 -19.43 0.40 9.72
C PHE A 515 -18.37 -0.56 9.16
N GLN A 516 -18.64 -1.17 8.03
CA GLN A 516 -17.73 -2.14 7.39
C GLN A 516 -17.06 -1.55 6.15
N VAL A 517 -15.81 -1.92 5.94
CA VAL A 517 -15.03 -1.58 4.74
C VAL A 517 -14.25 -2.79 4.24
N MET A 518 -13.92 -2.79 2.95
CA MET A 518 -12.94 -3.69 2.37
C MET A 518 -11.57 -3.03 2.42
N LEU A 519 -10.56 -3.75 2.92
CA LEU A 519 -9.16 -3.32 2.89
C LEU A 519 -8.52 -3.74 1.57
N GLY A 520 -8.20 -2.80 0.71
CA GLY A 520 -7.42 -3.00 -0.51
C GLY A 520 -5.98 -2.51 -0.35
N ALA A 521 -5.05 -3.10 -1.10
CA ALA A 521 -3.68 -2.61 -1.20
C ALA A 521 -3.03 -2.94 -2.54
N SER A 522 -2.12 -2.05 -2.96
CA SER A 522 -1.23 -2.25 -4.10
C SER A 522 0.16 -1.74 -3.76
N ILE A 523 1.20 -2.35 -4.35
CA ILE A 523 2.59 -1.93 -4.15
C ILE A 523 3.23 -1.55 -5.48
N ARG A 524 4.22 -0.66 -5.45
CA ARG A 524 4.93 -0.20 -6.64
C ARG A 524 6.38 0.16 -6.34
N LEU A 525 7.30 -0.26 -7.23
CA LEU A 525 8.71 0.13 -7.16
C LEU A 525 8.97 1.31 -8.12
N GLY A 526 9.25 2.49 -7.55
CA GLY A 526 9.55 3.70 -8.33
C GLY A 526 8.45 4.02 -9.36
N ALA A 527 8.82 4.17 -10.62
CA ALA A 527 7.93 4.41 -11.76
C ALA A 527 7.39 3.13 -12.42
N GLY A 528 7.56 1.97 -11.79
CA GLY A 528 7.10 0.69 -12.33
C GLY A 528 5.60 0.49 -12.23
N ALA A 529 5.13 -0.67 -12.68
CA ALA A 529 3.74 -1.10 -12.57
C ALA A 529 3.33 -1.28 -11.10
N TRP A 530 2.06 -0.99 -10.80
CA TRP A 530 1.44 -1.40 -9.55
C TRP A 530 1.22 -2.91 -9.54
N ILE A 531 1.43 -3.51 -8.40
CA ILE A 531 1.16 -4.91 -8.13
C ILE A 531 0.05 -4.95 -7.10
N SER A 532 -1.10 -5.51 -7.46
CA SER A 532 -2.25 -5.68 -6.58
C SER A 532 -2.38 -7.13 -6.13
N ASP A 533 -3.04 -7.35 -5.00
CA ASP A 533 -3.35 -8.70 -4.49
C ASP A 533 -4.83 -8.78 -4.06
N PRO A 534 -5.77 -8.75 -5.04
CA PRO A 534 -7.20 -8.72 -4.75
C PRO A 534 -7.71 -9.98 -4.07
N SER A 535 -7.02 -11.12 -4.23
CA SER A 535 -7.40 -12.37 -3.54
C SER A 535 -7.29 -12.30 -2.02
N ARG A 536 -6.64 -11.25 -1.50
CA ARG A 536 -6.46 -11.01 -0.06
C ARG A 536 -7.12 -9.73 0.41
N ASP A 537 -7.97 -9.12 -0.41
CA ASP A 537 -8.84 -8.04 0.04
C ASP A 537 -9.75 -8.56 1.15
N LEU A 538 -9.92 -7.77 2.19
CA LEU A 538 -10.54 -8.26 3.42
C LEU A 538 -11.61 -7.30 3.92
N LYS A 539 -12.83 -7.82 4.12
CA LYS A 539 -13.90 -7.08 4.76
C LYS A 539 -13.68 -7.02 6.28
N VAL A 540 -13.70 -5.85 6.84
CA VAL A 540 -13.49 -5.60 8.27
C VAL A 540 -14.56 -4.67 8.82
N SER A 541 -14.92 -4.88 10.09
CA SER A 541 -15.75 -3.94 10.84
C SER A 541 -14.88 -2.90 11.50
N LEU A 542 -15.26 -1.63 11.34
CA LEU A 542 -14.70 -0.49 12.05
C LEU A 542 -15.67 -0.09 13.16
N VAL A 543 -15.13 0.39 14.27
CA VAL A 543 -15.88 1.05 15.34
C VAL A 543 -15.50 2.53 15.37
N GLU A 544 -16.34 3.38 15.93
CA GLU A 544 -16.02 4.80 16.11
C GLU A 544 -14.69 4.97 16.86
N GLY A 545 -13.84 5.87 16.37
CA GLY A 545 -12.49 6.11 16.90
C GLY A 545 -11.40 5.42 16.11
N VAL A 546 -10.33 5.00 16.81
CA VAL A 546 -9.13 4.41 16.20
C VAL A 546 -9.26 2.90 16.12
N ASN A 547 -9.04 2.37 14.92
CA ASN A 547 -9.10 0.94 14.61
C ASN A 547 -7.75 0.45 14.12
N ASN A 548 -7.26 -0.65 14.66
CA ASN A 548 -6.13 -1.39 14.13
C ASN A 548 -6.65 -2.63 13.41
N ARG A 549 -6.39 -2.69 12.11
CA ARG A 549 -6.79 -3.80 11.24
C ARG A 549 -5.60 -4.26 10.43
N SER A 550 -5.66 -5.45 9.89
CA SER A 550 -4.59 -5.94 9.04
C SER A 550 -5.12 -6.81 7.92
N ARG A 551 -4.38 -6.84 6.83
CA ARG A 551 -4.54 -7.81 5.75
C ARG A 551 -3.18 -8.38 5.36
N PHE A 552 -3.22 -9.49 4.67
CA PHE A 552 -2.03 -10.05 4.05
C PHE A 552 -1.80 -9.46 2.65
N PHE A 553 -0.54 -9.49 2.22
CA PHE A 553 -0.13 -9.16 0.87
C PHE A 553 0.97 -10.13 0.41
N LEU A 554 0.75 -10.83 -0.68
CA LEU A 554 1.75 -11.72 -1.26
C LEU A 554 2.65 -10.94 -2.21
N VAL A 555 3.93 -10.83 -1.87
CA VAL A 555 4.92 -10.25 -2.79
C VAL A 555 5.25 -11.26 -3.87
N PRO A 556 5.09 -10.96 -5.17
CA PRO A 556 5.39 -11.90 -6.24
C PRO A 556 6.82 -12.43 -6.20
N ASN A 557 7.02 -13.63 -6.72
CA ASN A 557 8.35 -14.27 -6.77
C ASN A 557 9.35 -13.49 -7.65
N ASP A 558 8.85 -12.85 -8.69
CA ASP A 558 9.59 -12.09 -9.69
C ASP A 558 9.74 -10.60 -9.34
N ALA A 559 9.17 -10.14 -8.23
CA ALA A 559 9.29 -8.77 -7.79
C ALA A 559 10.78 -8.34 -7.68
N ALA A 560 11.09 -7.16 -8.17
CA ALA A 560 12.43 -6.60 -8.06
C ALA A 560 12.73 -6.23 -6.60
N ALA A 561 14.00 -6.28 -6.20
CA ALA A 561 14.40 -5.78 -4.90
C ALA A 561 14.36 -4.26 -4.86
N GLY A 562 13.93 -3.68 -3.74
CA GLY A 562 13.91 -2.22 -3.55
C GLY A 562 12.85 -1.76 -2.57
N ALA A 563 12.75 -0.43 -2.47
CA ALA A 563 11.75 0.25 -1.66
C ALA A 563 10.47 0.45 -2.48
N TYR A 564 9.39 -0.19 -2.06
CA TYR A 564 8.08 -0.10 -2.70
C TYR A 564 7.20 0.91 -1.98
N ASP A 565 6.53 1.74 -2.77
CA ASP A 565 5.38 2.49 -2.31
C ASP A 565 4.22 1.53 -2.06
N VAL A 566 3.45 1.80 -1.01
CA VAL A 566 2.23 1.04 -0.71
C VAL A 566 1.03 1.99 -0.80
N LEU A 567 0.13 1.73 -1.71
CA LEU A 567 -1.15 2.39 -1.80
C LEU A 567 -2.19 1.54 -1.06
N THR A 568 -2.78 2.11 -0.02
CA THR A 568 -3.87 1.51 0.73
C THR A 568 -5.19 2.13 0.31
N ALA A 569 -6.27 1.35 0.27
CA ALA A 569 -7.60 1.87 0.00
C ALA A 569 -8.64 1.20 0.91
N LEU A 570 -9.60 1.99 1.39
CA LEU A 570 -10.79 1.56 2.09
C LEU A 570 -11.96 1.67 1.13
N TRP A 571 -12.62 0.54 0.85
CA TRP A 571 -13.76 0.49 -0.05
C TRP A 571 -15.04 0.17 0.71
N PHE A 572 -16.13 0.81 0.33
CA PHE A 572 -17.47 0.45 0.80
C PHE A 572 -18.09 -0.56 -0.16
N ASP A 573 -18.30 -1.78 0.34
CA ASP A 573 -18.95 -2.87 -0.39
C ASP A 573 -20.46 -2.65 -0.39
N ARG A 574 -20.93 -1.90 -1.39
CA ARG A 574 -22.31 -1.44 -1.49
C ARG A 574 -23.29 -2.58 -1.75
N ASN A 575 -22.90 -3.55 -2.55
CA ASN A 575 -23.74 -4.68 -2.95
C ASN A 575 -23.56 -5.92 -2.06
N ASN A 576 -22.72 -5.79 -1.01
CA ASN A 576 -22.40 -6.84 -0.05
C ASN A 576 -21.86 -8.13 -0.71
N SER A 577 -21.09 -7.97 -1.76
CA SER A 577 -20.48 -9.07 -2.52
C SER A 577 -19.28 -9.70 -1.81
N ASN A 578 -18.71 -9.02 -0.80
CA ASN A 578 -17.45 -9.33 -0.12
C ASN A 578 -16.23 -9.33 -1.05
N THR A 579 -16.34 -8.66 -2.19
CA THR A 579 -15.25 -8.44 -3.16
C THR A 579 -15.32 -7.00 -3.63
N ILE A 580 -14.16 -6.39 -3.92
CA ILE A 580 -14.14 -5.05 -4.51
C ILE A 580 -14.56 -5.17 -5.98
N ASN A 581 -15.58 -4.43 -6.40
CA ASN A 581 -16.15 -4.48 -7.75
C ASN A 581 -16.68 -3.10 -8.20
N ALA A 582 -17.14 -3.00 -9.46
CA ALA A 582 -17.59 -1.75 -10.07
C ALA A 582 -18.76 -1.07 -9.35
N GLY A 583 -19.50 -1.80 -8.52
CA GLY A 583 -20.58 -1.26 -7.70
C GLY A 583 -20.10 -0.52 -6.45
N ASP A 584 -18.86 -0.67 -6.07
CA ASP A 584 -18.30 -0.16 -4.82
C ASP A 584 -17.67 1.22 -4.99
N PHE A 585 -17.46 1.92 -3.88
CA PHE A 585 -16.80 3.21 -3.91
C PHE A 585 -15.71 3.33 -2.84
N VAL A 586 -14.72 4.15 -3.12
CA VAL A 586 -13.62 4.46 -2.19
C VAL A 586 -14.12 5.36 -1.07
N VAL A 587 -13.89 4.95 0.17
CA VAL A 587 -14.11 5.76 1.37
C VAL A 587 -12.88 6.61 1.67
N ASP A 588 -11.68 5.99 1.57
CA ASP A 588 -10.40 6.67 1.67
C ASP A 588 -9.30 5.87 0.96
N ASP A 589 -8.28 6.55 0.47
CA ASP A 589 -7.07 5.96 -0.06
C ASP A 589 -5.85 6.79 0.35
N ARG A 590 -4.73 6.11 0.60
CA ARG A 590 -3.50 6.77 1.01
C ARG A 590 -2.25 6.07 0.50
N LEU A 591 -1.34 6.88 -0.03
CA LEU A 591 -0.03 6.44 -0.48
C LEU A 591 0.99 6.55 0.65
N PHE A 592 1.74 5.46 0.89
CA PHE A 592 2.87 5.41 1.80
C PHE A 592 4.14 5.13 1.00
N ALA A 593 4.90 6.18 0.73
CA ALA A 593 6.10 6.10 -0.10
C ALA A 593 7.21 5.27 0.57
N GLY A 594 7.79 4.31 -0.17
CA GLY A 594 8.90 3.48 0.28
C GLY A 594 8.60 2.59 1.50
N ALA A 595 7.32 2.37 1.83
CA ALA A 595 6.91 1.73 3.08
C ALA A 595 7.28 0.24 3.16
N MET A 596 7.42 -0.45 2.03
CA MET A 596 7.76 -1.87 1.98
C MET A 596 9.12 -2.08 1.32
N GLN A 597 10.07 -2.64 2.07
CA GLN A 597 11.36 -3.07 1.52
C GLN A 597 11.25 -4.50 1.03
N VAL A 598 11.50 -4.73 -0.25
CA VAL A 598 11.48 -6.07 -0.85
C VAL A 598 12.90 -6.53 -1.13
N ARG A 599 13.21 -7.78 -0.76
CA ARG A 599 14.46 -8.45 -1.07
C ARG A 599 14.18 -9.75 -1.80
N ARG A 600 15.02 -10.09 -2.78
CA ARG A 600 14.92 -11.35 -3.50
C ARG A 600 15.25 -12.52 -2.61
N SER A 601 14.46 -13.57 -2.67
CA SER A 601 14.68 -14.80 -1.91
C SER A 601 15.92 -15.53 -2.40
N THR A 602 16.66 -16.15 -1.46
CA THR A 602 17.87 -16.92 -1.74
C THR A 602 17.74 -18.35 -1.21
N THR A 603 18.38 -19.27 -1.90
CA THR A 603 18.53 -20.66 -1.50
C THR A 603 20.01 -20.92 -1.24
N LEU A 604 20.32 -21.46 -0.07
CA LEU A 604 21.66 -21.85 0.35
C LEU A 604 21.72 -23.36 0.53
N SER A 605 22.73 -24.00 -0.03
CA SER A 605 22.99 -25.44 0.11
C SER A 605 24.42 -25.66 0.55
N ALA A 606 24.64 -26.67 1.39
CA ALA A 606 25.95 -27.11 1.84
C ALA A 606 25.99 -28.64 1.90
N PRO A 607 26.94 -29.30 1.24
CA PRO A 607 27.07 -30.74 1.34
C PRO A 607 27.53 -31.13 2.76
N ALA A 608 27.18 -32.34 3.16
CA ALA A 608 27.82 -32.96 4.34
C ALA A 608 29.29 -33.24 4.04
N VAL A 609 30.11 -33.07 5.05
CA VAL A 609 31.56 -33.30 4.96
C VAL A 609 32.00 -34.18 6.11
N SER A 610 33.11 -34.91 5.92
CA SER A 610 33.70 -35.72 6.97
C SER A 610 35.21 -35.57 7.00
N GLY A 611 35.80 -35.79 8.13
CA GLY A 611 37.23 -35.75 8.32
C GLY A 611 37.59 -36.21 9.73
N ARG A 612 38.87 -36.13 10.07
CA ARG A 612 39.40 -36.49 11.39
C ARG A 612 39.98 -35.28 12.09
N ARG A 613 40.17 -35.36 13.34
CA ARG A 613 40.88 -34.37 14.15
C ARG A 613 42.27 -34.08 13.57
N GLY A 614 42.62 -32.78 13.46
CA GLY A 614 43.87 -32.33 12.85
C GLY A 614 43.91 -32.33 11.32
N GLN A 615 42.94 -32.90 10.65
CA GLN A 615 42.82 -32.92 9.20
C GLN A 615 42.29 -31.57 8.67
N SER A 616 42.92 -31.07 7.63
CA SER A 616 42.39 -29.94 6.84
C SER A 616 41.43 -30.45 5.79
N ILE A 617 40.17 -29.94 5.84
CA ILE A 617 39.09 -30.20 4.90
C ILE A 617 38.63 -28.90 4.27
N THR A 618 37.79 -28.96 3.27
CA THR A 618 37.18 -27.77 2.68
C THR A 618 35.69 -27.78 2.98
N LEU A 619 35.22 -26.79 3.72
CA LEU A 619 33.80 -26.52 3.90
C LEU A 619 33.30 -25.77 2.67
N GLN A 620 32.18 -26.22 2.07
CA GLN A 620 31.64 -25.60 0.88
C GLN A 620 30.17 -25.30 1.07
N ALA A 621 29.72 -24.19 0.45
CA ALA A 621 28.29 -23.88 0.33
C ALA A 621 28.02 -23.12 -0.95
N THR A 622 26.84 -23.29 -1.52
CA THR A 622 26.42 -22.63 -2.75
C THR A 622 25.18 -21.80 -2.50
N LEU A 623 25.28 -20.50 -2.81
CA LEU A 623 24.20 -19.52 -2.71
C LEU A 623 23.64 -19.21 -4.10
N ARG A 624 22.31 -19.30 -4.21
CA ARG A 624 21.56 -19.06 -5.46
C ARG A 624 20.35 -18.19 -5.22
N GLN A 625 19.91 -17.46 -6.24
CA GLN A 625 18.60 -16.81 -6.25
C GLN A 625 17.51 -17.88 -6.36
N THR A 626 16.44 -17.77 -5.56
CA THR A 626 15.38 -18.80 -5.53
C THR A 626 14.56 -18.85 -6.81
N LEU A 627 14.32 -17.69 -7.46
CA LEU A 627 13.42 -17.57 -8.62
C LEU A 627 13.90 -18.37 -9.85
N ASP A 628 15.15 -18.20 -10.24
CA ASP A 628 15.75 -18.69 -11.48
C ASP A 628 16.95 -19.61 -11.25
N ASN A 629 17.23 -19.89 -9.99
CA ASN A 629 18.39 -20.68 -9.56
C ASN A 629 19.76 -20.09 -10.03
N ALA A 630 19.79 -18.78 -10.33
CA ALA A 630 21.01 -18.10 -10.75
C ALA A 630 22.03 -18.06 -9.61
N PRO A 631 23.34 -18.33 -9.90
CA PRO A 631 24.39 -18.25 -8.88
C PRO A 631 24.63 -16.81 -8.42
N LEU A 632 24.86 -16.63 -7.12
CA LEU A 632 25.15 -15.32 -6.54
C LEU A 632 26.62 -15.21 -6.18
N ALA A 633 27.39 -14.54 -7.03
CA ALA A 633 28.83 -14.28 -6.83
C ALA A 633 29.09 -13.09 -5.91
N GLY A 634 30.28 -13.10 -5.25
CA GLY A 634 30.75 -11.99 -4.44
C GLY A 634 29.96 -11.76 -3.15
N ARG A 635 29.27 -12.79 -2.63
CA ARG A 635 28.50 -12.74 -1.38
C ARG A 635 29.26 -13.43 -0.27
N THR A 636 29.33 -12.81 0.89
CA THR A 636 29.98 -13.41 2.06
C THR A 636 29.09 -14.47 2.66
N LEU A 637 29.64 -15.69 2.81
CA LEU A 637 29.04 -16.77 3.57
C LEU A 637 29.83 -17.00 4.86
N THR A 638 29.15 -17.08 5.98
CA THR A 638 29.69 -17.35 7.31
C THR A 638 29.46 -18.81 7.66
N PHE A 639 30.54 -19.53 7.99
CA PHE A 639 30.51 -20.93 8.38
C PHE A 639 30.64 -21.07 9.90
N LYS A 640 29.79 -21.90 10.49
CA LYS A 640 29.73 -22.17 11.92
C LYS A 640 29.76 -23.68 12.16
N VAL A 641 30.57 -24.12 13.12
CA VAL A 641 30.55 -25.51 13.62
C VAL A 641 30.07 -25.48 15.07
N ASN A 642 29.02 -26.21 15.38
CA ASN A 642 28.35 -26.19 16.70
C ASN A 642 28.03 -24.79 17.21
N GLY A 643 27.62 -23.88 16.30
CA GLY A 643 27.28 -22.49 16.60
C GLY A 643 28.50 -21.53 16.69
N ILE A 644 29.72 -22.05 16.68
CA ILE A 644 30.98 -21.23 16.71
C ILE A 644 31.36 -20.87 15.30
N VAL A 645 31.62 -19.58 15.03
CA VAL A 645 32.09 -19.10 13.73
C VAL A 645 33.53 -19.63 13.47
N VAL A 646 33.69 -20.36 12.37
CA VAL A 646 34.99 -20.92 11.96
C VAL A 646 35.63 -20.17 10.80
N GLY A 647 34.87 -19.27 10.14
CA GLY A 647 35.38 -18.41 9.10
C GLY A 647 34.27 -17.89 8.20
N ALA A 648 34.63 -16.97 7.30
CA ALA A 648 33.74 -16.43 6.27
C ALA A 648 34.54 -16.26 4.97
N THR A 649 33.88 -16.44 3.83
CA THR A 649 34.49 -16.29 2.52
C THR A 649 33.45 -15.88 1.48
N LEU A 650 33.94 -15.34 0.35
CA LEU A 650 33.11 -14.87 -0.73
C LEU A 650 32.73 -16.01 -1.69
N THR A 651 31.51 -15.96 -2.23
CA THR A 651 31.11 -16.85 -3.32
C THR A 651 31.79 -16.46 -4.63
N ASN A 652 32.19 -17.47 -5.41
CA ASN A 652 32.76 -17.30 -6.75
C ASN A 652 31.67 -17.12 -7.83
N SER A 653 32.05 -17.12 -9.11
CA SER A 653 31.14 -16.97 -10.26
C SER A 653 30.06 -18.08 -10.35
N ALA A 654 30.27 -19.24 -9.76
CA ALA A 654 29.30 -20.33 -9.66
C ALA A 654 28.38 -20.22 -8.41
N GLY A 655 28.53 -19.15 -7.62
CA GLY A 655 27.84 -18.95 -6.36
C GLY A 655 28.37 -19.79 -5.20
N THR A 656 29.53 -20.43 -5.34
CA THR A 656 30.09 -21.35 -4.33
C THR A 656 31.18 -20.65 -3.52
N ALA A 657 31.07 -20.72 -2.21
CA ALA A 657 32.08 -20.34 -1.24
C ALA A 657 32.79 -21.57 -0.74
N SER A 658 34.13 -21.51 -0.63
CA SER A 658 34.98 -22.59 -0.15
C SER A 658 35.89 -22.07 0.96
N LEU A 659 35.80 -22.70 2.13
CA LEU A 659 36.59 -22.32 3.31
C LEU A 659 37.46 -23.49 3.73
N PRO A 660 38.82 -23.39 3.70
CA PRO A 660 39.72 -24.35 4.33
C PRO A 660 39.46 -24.34 5.83
N TYR A 661 39.31 -25.53 6.40
CA TYR A 661 39.05 -25.73 7.83
C TYR A 661 39.82 -26.91 8.36
N THR A 662 40.68 -26.68 9.35
CA THR A 662 41.35 -27.76 10.09
C THR A 662 40.48 -28.18 11.26
N ILE A 663 40.10 -29.44 11.29
CA ILE A 663 39.26 -30.00 12.37
C ILE A 663 40.05 -29.97 13.69
N PRO A 664 39.57 -29.23 14.72
CA PRO A 664 40.28 -29.11 15.99
C PRO A 664 40.45 -30.47 16.68
N LEU A 665 41.56 -30.64 17.37
CA LEU A 665 41.85 -31.89 18.11
C LEU A 665 40.87 -32.19 19.22
N ASN A 666 40.22 -31.16 19.79
CA ASN A 666 39.21 -31.25 20.84
C ASN A 666 37.77 -31.36 20.35
N LEU A 667 37.53 -31.32 19.02
CA LEU A 667 36.15 -31.46 18.50
C LEU A 667 35.65 -32.90 18.77
N PRO A 668 34.43 -33.10 19.32
CA PRO A 668 33.92 -34.43 19.59
C PRO A 668 33.84 -35.32 18.35
N LEU A 669 33.99 -36.66 18.52
CA LEU A 669 33.70 -37.62 17.45
C LEU A 669 32.24 -37.67 17.07
N GLY A 670 31.95 -38.12 15.85
CA GLY A 670 30.61 -38.24 15.32
C GLY A 670 30.10 -36.96 14.65
N ASN A 671 28.78 -36.85 14.58
CA ASN A 671 28.12 -35.76 13.81
C ASN A 671 28.12 -34.45 14.60
N GLN A 672 28.68 -33.41 13.95
CA GLN A 672 28.69 -32.04 14.41
C GLN A 672 27.80 -31.20 13.49
N THR A 673 27.13 -30.19 14.02
CA THR A 673 26.30 -29.31 13.22
C THR A 673 27.19 -28.31 12.42
N LEU A 674 27.17 -28.41 11.10
CA LEU A 674 27.71 -27.39 10.21
C LEU A 674 26.58 -26.47 9.79
N ARG A 675 26.63 -25.19 10.17
CA ARG A 675 25.68 -24.18 9.76
C ARG A 675 26.39 -23.16 8.89
N VAL A 676 25.78 -22.85 7.73
CA VAL A 676 26.27 -21.79 6.84
C VAL A 676 25.20 -20.73 6.74
N GLU A 677 25.59 -19.48 6.84
CA GLU A 677 24.70 -18.32 6.84
C GLU A 677 25.13 -17.31 5.78
N PHE A 678 24.12 -16.73 5.16
CA PHE A 678 24.19 -15.51 4.38
C PHE A 678 23.32 -14.48 5.07
N ASP A 679 23.90 -13.37 5.54
CA ASP A 679 23.17 -12.34 6.31
C ASP A 679 22.23 -11.49 5.45
N GLY A 680 22.31 -11.66 4.11
CA GLY A 680 21.58 -10.84 3.15
C GLY A 680 22.32 -9.53 2.86
N ASP A 681 21.73 -8.78 1.89
CA ASP A 681 22.21 -7.44 1.52
C ASP A 681 20.99 -6.56 1.12
N SER A 682 21.24 -5.44 0.46
CA SER A 682 20.16 -4.55 0.00
C SER A 682 19.25 -5.21 -1.05
N THR A 683 19.74 -6.21 -1.79
CA THR A 683 19.05 -6.87 -2.91
C THR A 683 18.52 -8.24 -2.52
N TYR A 684 19.26 -8.99 -1.72
CA TYR A 684 18.98 -10.39 -1.41
C TYR A 684 18.68 -10.58 0.08
N ALA A 685 17.70 -11.41 0.38
CA ALA A 685 17.31 -11.74 1.75
C ALA A 685 18.31 -12.71 2.38
N ALA A 686 18.46 -12.63 3.70
CA ALA A 686 19.25 -13.57 4.48
C ALA A 686 18.73 -15.01 4.35
N SER A 687 19.65 -15.97 4.36
CA SER A 687 19.32 -17.40 4.35
C SER A 687 20.37 -18.21 5.11
N PHE A 688 19.99 -19.38 5.56
CA PHE A 688 20.92 -20.31 6.18
C PHE A 688 20.60 -21.75 5.78
N VAL A 689 21.59 -22.60 5.94
CA VAL A 689 21.45 -24.06 5.81
C VAL A 689 22.19 -24.75 6.95
N ASN A 690 21.59 -25.81 7.47
CA ASN A 690 22.27 -26.75 8.35
C ASN A 690 22.70 -27.97 7.56
N SER A 691 23.95 -28.40 7.78
CA SER A 691 24.57 -29.60 7.21
C SER A 691 25.30 -30.34 8.32
N THR A 692 26.03 -31.37 7.99
CA THR A 692 26.75 -32.22 8.96
C THR A 692 28.23 -32.23 8.65
N LEU A 693 29.04 -32.04 9.68
CA LEU A 693 30.44 -32.41 9.71
C LEU A 693 30.59 -33.68 10.56
N THR A 694 30.98 -34.81 9.93
CA THR A 694 31.24 -36.05 10.66
C THR A 694 32.70 -36.13 11.03
N VAL A 695 33.02 -36.14 12.31
CA VAL A 695 34.40 -36.33 12.81
C VAL A 695 34.62 -37.82 13.05
N ASN A 696 35.42 -38.41 12.18
CA ASN A 696 35.71 -39.84 12.21
C ASN A 696 36.84 -40.17 13.19
N PRO A 697 36.86 -41.36 13.86
CA PRO A 697 38.01 -41.82 14.60
C PRO A 697 39.16 -42.19 13.68
N VAL A 698 40.37 -42.19 14.23
CA VAL A 698 41.57 -42.77 13.61
C VAL A 698 41.60 -44.25 13.90
N ARG A 699 41.98 -45.05 12.90
CA ARG A 699 42.14 -46.50 13.08
C ARG A 699 43.63 -46.85 13.17
N VAL A 700 44.01 -47.57 14.24
CA VAL A 700 45.38 -48.13 14.42
C VAL A 700 45.23 -49.66 14.38
N GLN A 701 46.03 -50.27 13.53
CA GLN A 701 46.06 -51.74 13.38
C GLN A 701 47.46 -52.25 13.28
N GLY A 702 47.65 -53.56 13.38
CA GLY A 702 48.94 -54.19 13.21
C GLY A 702 48.96 -55.55 13.87
N GLN A 703 50.18 -55.98 14.22
CA GLN A 703 50.43 -57.26 14.86
C GLN A 703 51.24 -57.08 16.15
N VAL A 704 50.84 -57.73 17.19
CA VAL A 704 51.63 -57.89 18.44
C VAL A 704 52.18 -59.30 18.50
N THR A 705 53.48 -59.44 18.40
CA THR A 705 54.15 -60.73 18.66
C THR A 705 54.61 -60.77 20.12
N LEU A 706 54.48 -61.89 20.73
CA LEU A 706 54.90 -62.16 22.10
C LEU A 706 55.98 -63.25 22.11
N GLU A 707 57.16 -62.95 22.67
CA GLU A 707 58.27 -63.87 22.67
C GLU A 707 57.86 -65.14 23.43
N GLY A 708 58.17 -66.30 22.89
CA GLY A 708 57.76 -67.62 23.45
C GLY A 708 56.34 -68.08 23.04
N VAL A 709 55.55 -67.22 22.33
CA VAL A 709 54.16 -67.56 21.97
C VAL A 709 54.03 -67.63 20.45
N ALA A 710 53.83 -68.84 19.94
CA ALA A 710 53.61 -69.02 18.47
C ALA A 710 52.33 -68.45 17.92
N ASN A 711 51.24 -68.40 18.69
CA ASN A 711 49.96 -67.78 18.33
C ASN A 711 49.42 -66.99 19.51
N PRO A 712 49.58 -65.70 19.56
CA PRO A 712 49.12 -64.86 20.67
C PRO A 712 47.61 -64.60 20.66
N ALA A 713 46.82 -65.32 19.82
CA ALA A 713 45.35 -65.19 19.77
C ALA A 713 44.73 -65.48 21.15
N GLY A 714 43.80 -64.61 21.55
CA GLY A 714 43.10 -64.72 22.84
C GLY A 714 43.83 -64.07 24.03
N ILE A 715 45.07 -63.56 23.84
CA ILE A 715 45.78 -62.82 24.88
C ILE A 715 45.28 -61.34 24.91
N SER A 716 44.97 -60.87 26.13
CA SER A 716 44.54 -59.46 26.33
C SER A 716 45.75 -58.54 26.36
N VAL A 717 45.68 -57.49 25.63
CA VAL A 717 46.70 -56.40 25.57
C VAL A 717 46.03 -55.06 25.88
N ARG A 718 46.82 -54.14 26.43
CA ARG A 718 46.45 -52.79 26.74
C ARG A 718 47.25 -51.84 25.88
N PHE A 719 46.59 -51.12 25.04
CA PHE A 719 47.17 -49.99 24.27
C PHE A 719 46.94 -48.67 25.03
N THR A 720 47.99 -47.93 25.25
CA THR A 720 47.94 -46.57 25.77
C THR A 720 48.48 -45.63 24.70
N LEU A 721 47.59 -44.76 24.16
CA LEU A 721 47.93 -43.77 23.17
C LEU A 721 48.05 -42.43 23.87
N GLN A 722 49.13 -41.70 23.66
CA GLN A 722 49.38 -40.41 24.29
C GLN A 722 49.75 -39.37 23.26
N GLN A 723 49.07 -38.23 23.34
CA GLN A 723 49.34 -37.05 22.49
C GLN A 723 49.38 -35.82 23.39
N GLY A 724 50.58 -35.33 23.69
CA GLY A 724 50.75 -34.25 24.67
C GLY A 724 50.17 -34.66 26.04
N SER A 725 49.18 -33.90 26.54
CA SER A 725 48.48 -34.22 27.79
C SER A 725 47.28 -35.15 27.61
N ALA A 726 46.86 -35.42 26.37
CA ALA A 726 45.73 -36.30 26.09
C ALA A 726 46.21 -37.76 26.07
N GLN A 727 45.48 -38.63 26.81
CA GLN A 727 45.75 -40.05 26.89
C GLN A 727 44.47 -40.83 26.66
N GLU A 728 44.55 -41.89 25.88
CA GLU A 728 43.47 -42.86 25.69
C GLU A 728 44.01 -44.28 25.92
N THR A 729 43.23 -45.11 26.62
CA THR A 729 43.60 -46.49 26.92
C THR A 729 42.54 -47.45 26.36
N VAL A 730 42.96 -48.39 25.54
CA VAL A 730 42.13 -49.38 24.90
C VAL A 730 42.62 -50.78 25.29
N ASN A 731 41.75 -51.56 25.90
CA ASN A 731 42.01 -52.97 26.18
C ASN A 731 41.34 -53.81 25.08
N LEU A 732 42.10 -54.75 24.52
CA LEU A 732 41.55 -55.64 23.48
C LEU A 732 42.22 -57.04 23.58
N THR A 733 41.62 -57.99 22.92
CA THR A 733 42.11 -59.36 22.83
C THR A 733 42.73 -59.51 21.42
N LEU A 734 43.94 -60.05 21.35
CA LEU A 734 44.61 -60.30 20.08
C LEU A 734 43.86 -61.35 19.24
N GLY A 735 43.75 -61.11 17.94
CA GLY A 735 43.28 -62.07 16.97
C GLY A 735 44.34 -63.11 16.56
N ALA A 736 43.95 -63.96 15.60
CA ALA A 736 44.86 -64.93 15.03
C ALA A 736 46.18 -64.30 14.53
N GLY A 737 47.30 -64.91 14.92
CA GLY A 737 48.63 -64.38 14.59
C GLY A 737 48.99 -63.05 15.25
N GLY A 738 48.29 -62.66 16.33
CA GLY A 738 48.55 -61.44 17.06
C GLY A 738 47.96 -60.15 16.44
N ASN A 739 47.05 -60.27 15.48
CA ASN A 739 46.46 -59.10 14.82
C ASN A 739 45.58 -58.32 15.79
N TYR A 740 45.65 -57.03 15.68
CA TYR A 740 44.75 -56.06 16.37
C TYR A 740 44.26 -54.95 15.49
N ALA A 741 43.14 -54.39 15.88
CA ALA A 741 42.63 -53.13 15.35
C ALA A 741 41.90 -52.37 16.46
N LEU A 742 42.18 -51.10 16.60
CA LEU A 742 41.51 -50.18 17.53
C LEU A 742 41.17 -48.87 16.84
N GLU A 743 40.17 -48.19 17.39
CA GLU A 743 39.80 -46.86 17.00
C GLU A 743 40.15 -45.88 18.11
N THR A 744 40.70 -44.73 17.75
CA THR A 744 41.10 -43.68 18.70
C THR A 744 40.60 -42.30 18.24
N ALA A 745 40.30 -41.45 19.21
CA ALA A 745 40.00 -40.07 18.99
C ALA A 745 41.25 -39.20 18.78
N LEU A 746 42.43 -39.73 19.09
CA LEU A 746 43.70 -39.03 18.93
C LEU A 746 44.15 -39.06 17.45
N ALA A 747 44.74 -37.97 16.98
CA ALA A 747 45.23 -37.81 15.60
C ALA A 747 46.48 -36.95 15.56
N GLY A 748 47.43 -37.22 14.66
CA GLY A 748 48.72 -36.56 14.60
C GLY A 748 49.83 -37.25 15.39
N ALA A 749 50.90 -36.54 15.75
CA ALA A 749 52.05 -37.15 16.45
C ALA A 749 51.64 -37.65 17.84
N ALA A 750 51.81 -38.91 18.07
CA ALA A 750 51.46 -39.58 19.32
C ALA A 750 52.43 -40.70 19.65
N THR A 751 52.55 -41.10 20.91
CA THR A 751 53.23 -42.30 21.37
C THR A 751 52.16 -43.36 21.63
N VAL A 752 52.37 -44.55 21.07
CA VAL A 752 51.53 -45.74 21.29
C VAL A 752 52.33 -46.74 22.07
N ARG A 753 51.90 -47.07 23.28
CA ARG A 753 52.45 -48.08 24.14
C ARG A 753 51.51 -49.27 24.20
N VAL A 754 52.07 -50.45 24.08
CA VAL A 754 51.38 -51.71 24.29
C VAL A 754 51.94 -52.47 25.48
N SER A 755 51.07 -53.07 26.31
CA SER A 755 51.43 -53.86 27.42
C SER A 755 50.47 -55.03 27.58
N THR A 756 50.85 -56.08 28.29
CA THR A 756 49.98 -57.24 28.63
C THR A 756 49.63 -57.21 30.13
N PRO A 757 48.34 -56.79 30.43
CA PRO A 757 47.91 -56.80 31.83
C PRO A 757 48.01 -58.25 32.42
N ASN A 758 48.73 -58.40 33.52
CA ASN A 758 48.99 -59.67 34.13
C ASN A 758 49.80 -60.71 33.29
N GLY A 759 50.51 -60.25 32.30
CA GLY A 759 51.40 -61.02 31.44
C GLY A 759 52.85 -60.88 31.89
N VAL A 760 53.76 -61.70 31.34
CA VAL A 760 55.22 -61.68 31.60
C VAL A 760 55.99 -60.91 30.53
N TRP A 761 55.31 -60.12 29.68
CA TRP A 761 56.01 -59.47 28.61
C TRP A 761 56.19 -57.99 28.92
N LEU A 762 57.41 -57.57 28.68
CA LEU A 762 57.78 -56.13 28.74
C LEU A 762 56.91 -55.30 27.80
N CYS A 763 56.48 -54.14 28.23
CA CYS A 763 55.81 -53.26 27.39
C CYS A 763 56.68 -52.69 26.22
N GLN A 764 56.07 -52.22 25.11
CA GLN A 764 56.76 -51.58 24.03
C GLN A 764 56.03 -50.29 23.62
N GLN A 765 56.84 -49.32 23.31
CA GLN A 765 56.26 -48.06 22.80
C GLN A 765 56.85 -47.68 21.45
N ALA A 766 56.05 -46.98 20.61
CA ALA A 766 56.43 -46.47 19.33
C ALA A 766 55.88 -45.09 19.15
N ALA A 767 56.68 -44.13 18.63
CA ALA A 767 56.21 -42.85 18.16
C ALA A 767 55.61 -43.02 16.78
N ALA A 768 54.40 -42.48 16.57
CA ALA A 768 53.71 -42.56 15.27
C ALA A 768 52.94 -41.31 15.00
N THR A 769 52.72 -41.03 13.72
CA THR A 769 51.74 -40.03 13.30
C THR A 769 50.41 -40.75 13.02
N LEU A 770 49.45 -40.60 13.92
CA LEU A 770 48.15 -41.19 13.77
C LEU A 770 47.36 -40.48 12.65
N SER A 771 47.04 -41.25 11.62
CA SER A 771 46.30 -40.81 10.42
C SER A 771 45.10 -41.72 10.16
N ASP A 772 44.57 -41.76 8.95
CA ASP A 772 43.39 -42.54 8.59
C ASP A 772 43.45 -44.00 8.96
N LEU A 773 44.59 -44.58 8.64
CA LEU A 773 44.93 -45.91 8.98
C LEU A 773 46.41 -45.95 9.32
N THR A 774 46.75 -46.20 10.57
CA THR A 774 48.12 -46.31 11.04
C THR A 774 48.40 -47.77 11.32
N THR A 775 49.48 -48.35 10.70
CA THR A 775 49.91 -49.71 10.98
C THR A 775 51.15 -49.67 11.86
N LEU A 776 51.03 -50.30 13.02
CA LEU A 776 52.12 -50.43 14.00
C LEU A 776 52.27 -51.87 14.45
N ASN A 777 53.48 -52.42 14.37
CA ASN A 777 53.75 -53.76 14.83
C ASN A 777 54.62 -53.67 16.07
N PHE A 778 54.36 -54.54 17.04
CA PHE A 778 55.01 -54.61 18.31
C PHE A 778 55.50 -55.99 18.52
N ALA A 779 56.71 -56.13 19.12
CA ALA A 779 57.32 -57.36 19.47
C ALA A 779 57.77 -57.29 20.95
N LEU A 780 56.96 -57.89 21.82
CA LEU A 780 57.15 -57.84 23.28
C LEU A 780 58.03 -58.94 23.74
N LYS A 781 59.11 -58.57 24.45
CA LYS A 781 60.09 -59.52 25.05
C LYS A 781 59.53 -60.09 26.32
N ALA A 782 59.76 -61.37 26.59
CA ALA A 782 59.37 -62.04 27.81
C ALA A 782 60.36 -61.78 28.93
N GLY A 783 59.86 -61.71 30.19
CA GLY A 783 60.76 -61.59 31.33
C GLY A 783 60.43 -60.51 32.36
N ASP A 784 59.44 -59.63 32.10
CA ASP A 784 58.91 -58.58 33.02
C ASP A 784 57.85 -59.20 33.91
N LEU A 785 58.23 -59.90 34.94
CA LEU A 785 57.33 -60.69 35.82
C LEU A 785 56.64 -59.85 36.89
N ASN A 786 57.32 -58.82 37.37
CA ASN A 786 56.78 -57.88 38.34
C ASN A 786 55.97 -56.74 37.69
N GLN A 787 56.06 -56.60 36.33
CA GLN A 787 55.35 -55.60 35.50
C GLN A 787 55.76 -54.14 35.84
N ASP A 788 56.97 -53.91 36.28
CA ASP A 788 57.51 -52.59 36.56
C ASP A 788 58.02 -51.86 35.32
N GLY A 789 58.17 -52.56 34.20
CA GLY A 789 58.58 -52.05 32.93
C GLY A 789 60.09 -52.11 32.63
N ALA A 790 60.77 -52.94 33.40
CA ALA A 790 62.17 -53.32 33.21
C ALA A 790 62.35 -54.86 33.38
N ILE A 791 63.27 -55.44 32.72
CA ILE A 791 63.66 -56.80 32.96
C ILE A 791 64.99 -56.78 33.71
N ASP A 792 64.94 -57.01 35.03
CA ASP A 792 66.06 -56.76 35.90
C ASP A 792 66.24 -57.86 36.97
N ASP A 793 67.05 -57.54 38.01
CA ASP A 793 67.33 -58.48 39.13
C ASP A 793 66.03 -58.95 39.86
N ALA A 794 64.96 -58.14 39.94
CA ALA A 794 63.76 -58.49 40.62
C ALA A 794 63.01 -59.59 39.88
N ASP A 795 63.02 -59.59 38.57
CA ASP A 795 62.40 -60.63 37.74
C ASP A 795 63.20 -61.89 37.76
N LEU A 796 64.55 -61.77 37.65
CA LEU A 796 65.43 -62.92 37.78
C LEU A 796 65.24 -63.63 39.10
N LEU A 797 65.16 -62.88 40.19
CA LEU A 797 64.88 -63.42 41.51
C LEU A 797 63.55 -64.13 41.60
N THR A 798 62.50 -63.62 40.93
CA THR A 798 61.20 -64.20 40.87
C THR A 798 61.16 -65.55 40.22
N VAL A 799 61.89 -65.75 39.11
CA VAL A 799 62.11 -67.08 38.54
C VAL A 799 62.90 -68.00 39.47
N LEU A 800 64.05 -67.54 40.10
CA LEU A 800 64.87 -68.30 41.03
C LEU A 800 64.08 -68.75 42.24
N PHE A 801 63.21 -67.91 42.81
CA PHE A 801 62.37 -68.31 43.99
C PHE A 801 61.25 -69.28 43.63
N ALA A 802 60.75 -69.29 42.40
CA ALA A 802 59.77 -70.22 41.93
C ALA A 802 60.32 -71.51 41.28
N PHE A 803 61.63 -71.60 41.16
CA PHE A 803 62.34 -72.69 40.47
C PHE A 803 61.85 -74.08 40.91
N GLY A 804 61.51 -74.96 39.97
CA GLY A 804 60.97 -76.27 40.20
C GLY A 804 59.50 -76.34 40.59
N SER A 805 58.81 -75.19 40.51
CA SER A 805 57.37 -75.07 40.72
C SER A 805 56.63 -75.02 39.41
N SER A 806 55.30 -75.02 39.53
CA SER A 806 54.40 -74.72 38.37
C SER A 806 53.68 -73.34 38.53
N ASP A 807 54.41 -72.36 39.09
CA ASP A 807 53.89 -70.99 39.19
C ASP A 807 53.82 -70.34 37.83
N LEU A 808 52.64 -70.22 37.27
CA LEU A 808 52.39 -69.66 35.94
C LEU A 808 52.87 -68.23 35.76
N ARG A 809 53.26 -67.54 36.86
CA ARG A 809 53.79 -66.15 36.73
C ARG A 809 55.31 -66.17 36.52
N ALA A 810 56.01 -67.25 36.87
CA ALA A 810 57.44 -67.43 36.67
C ALA A 810 57.71 -68.42 35.54
N ASP A 811 56.76 -69.18 35.08
CA ASP A 811 56.83 -69.98 33.85
C ASP A 811 56.73 -69.11 32.63
N VAL A 812 57.85 -68.54 32.25
CA VAL A 812 57.97 -67.53 31.20
C VAL A 812 57.80 -68.15 29.82
N ASN A 813 58.24 -69.34 29.58
CA ASN A 813 58.13 -70.04 28.31
C ASN A 813 56.79 -70.82 28.18
N ARG A 814 56.06 -70.99 29.30
CA ARG A 814 54.74 -71.63 29.38
C ARG A 814 54.74 -73.11 29.05
N ASP A 815 55.76 -73.82 29.42
CA ASP A 815 55.77 -75.23 29.26
C ASP A 815 55.20 -75.99 30.48
N GLY A 816 54.85 -75.35 31.58
CA GLY A 816 54.19 -75.84 32.78
C GLY A 816 55.15 -76.08 33.92
N VAL A 817 56.40 -75.81 33.82
CA VAL A 817 57.44 -75.98 34.86
C VAL A 817 58.34 -74.78 34.87
N VAL A 818 58.64 -74.15 35.97
CA VAL A 818 59.63 -73.15 36.16
C VAL A 818 61.04 -73.80 36.28
N ASP A 819 61.89 -73.64 35.21
CA ASP A 819 63.19 -74.26 35.16
C ASP A 819 64.24 -73.34 34.50
N ASP A 820 65.35 -73.86 34.05
CA ASP A 820 66.50 -73.14 33.48
C ASP A 820 66.11 -72.51 32.14
N ALA A 821 65.14 -73.04 31.45
CA ALA A 821 64.68 -72.40 30.20
C ALA A 821 63.97 -71.03 30.48
N ASP A 822 63.16 -70.89 31.56
CA ASP A 822 62.61 -69.63 31.98
C ASP A 822 63.61 -68.63 32.44
N LEU A 823 64.60 -69.09 33.25
CA LEU A 823 65.74 -68.33 33.71
C LEU A 823 66.55 -67.74 32.54
N LEU A 824 66.73 -68.55 31.50
CA LEU A 824 67.44 -68.15 30.29
C LEU A 824 66.69 -67.06 29.52
N VAL A 825 65.40 -67.14 29.42
CA VAL A 825 64.57 -66.09 28.76
C VAL A 825 64.80 -64.77 29.47
N VAL A 826 64.66 -64.72 30.81
CA VAL A 826 64.87 -63.48 31.60
C VAL A 826 66.29 -62.97 31.42
N LEU A 827 67.34 -63.88 31.47
CA LEU A 827 68.74 -63.49 31.26
C LEU A 827 69.10 -62.99 29.88
N PHE A 828 68.43 -63.54 28.81
CA PHE A 828 68.65 -63.07 27.46
C PHE A 828 68.06 -61.69 27.23
N ASN A 829 66.98 -61.34 27.95
CA ASN A 829 66.31 -60.04 27.84
C ASN A 829 66.73 -59.07 28.95
N PHE A 830 67.67 -59.50 29.87
CA PHE A 830 68.04 -58.67 31.01
C PHE A 830 68.61 -57.29 30.62
N GLY A 831 68.27 -56.28 31.39
CA GLY A 831 68.57 -54.90 31.13
C GLY A 831 67.80 -54.20 30.01
N THR A 832 66.68 -54.86 29.60
CA THR A 832 65.79 -54.16 28.63
C THR A 832 64.65 -53.46 29.42
N GLU A 833 64.36 -52.21 28.95
CA GLU A 833 63.34 -51.41 29.59
C GLU A 833 62.20 -51.05 28.54
N CYS A 834 61.11 -50.76 29.02
CA CYS A 834 59.98 -50.35 28.23
C CYS A 834 60.36 -48.93 27.56
#